data_9282fd3d7b3bd0a2b567258bd04591d3
#
_entry.id   9282fd3d7b3bd0a2b567258bd04591d3
#
_cell.length_a   1.000
_cell.length_b   1.000
_cell.length_c   1.000
_cell.angle_alpha   90.00
_cell.angle_beta   90.00
_cell.angle_gamma   90.00
#
_symmetry.space_group_name_H-M   'P 1'
#
loop_
_entity.id
_entity.type
_entity.pdbx_description
1 polymer ?
#
loop_
_entity_poly.entity_id
_entity_poly.type
_entity_poly.pdbx_seq_one_letter_code
_entity_poly.pdbx_strand_id
1 'polypeptide(L)'
;MGRKEKMAELVHELMYSPEKILNIGIAAHIDHGKTTLSDNLLAGAGLMSEELAGKQLVLDFDEQEQARGITIDAANISMVHDFEEKSYLINLIDTPGHVDFGGDVTRAMRAIDGCIIVVCAVEGVMPQTETVVRQALKERVKPVLFINKVDRLIKELKLSPEEMQNRFMKIITQVNKLIRQMAPPEFKDEWQVNVNDGSVAFGSAYYNWAISVPYMKETGMTFKDIIEYTEKGEVKELAKKAQIHQIILDMVVDHLPNPLTAQKYRIPKIWRGDADSDVGKQMMTVDRSGQLAMVVTKIIVDRHAGEIATGRIFSGTAKVGDEVWIVGAKSRRRIVQCGIYMGPDRKNMDEVPAGNIVALTGLREAIAGETVCNGKDPIAPFEAIKHYSEPVVTVAVEPVNTKDLAKLIEVMRQVSKEDPTIHVKIDEETGEYLMSGMGELHLDVVGYRITHSKGVEIRTSEPIVVYRESVQGASTDVEGKSPNKHNKFYIHVEPLEDNIYQAIKDGTLPEGRVRGKELQAQFRELGMSKNEVKGVEDIYQGNMLLNLSKGIVHIGEVIELIVDAFRYVMNKGPLAEEPVMKAKVVVTDMKLHEDSIHRGPAQVIPAVRHAILGSMLIAQDSLFEPFQKLWVQAPQEYMGAINREIQGRRGQIQDMNQEGELINIESKVPVAEMFGFSGDIRSATEGRALWSTEVTGFELLPESIQNDLVIQIRKRKGLKAEMPRADHWLS
;
A
#
# COMPACT_ATOMS: atom_id res chain seq x y z
N MET A 1 0.08 41.98 -10.57
CA MET A 1 -0.30 40.65 -10.21
C MET A 1 0.87 39.71 -10.42
N GLY A 2 1.31 38.99 -9.41
CA GLY A 2 2.45 38.08 -9.53
C GLY A 2 2.09 36.84 -10.34
N ARG A 3 3.11 36.12 -10.89
CA ARG A 3 2.90 34.89 -11.68
C ARG A 3 2.09 33.85 -10.88
N LYS A 4 2.34 33.70 -9.57
CA LYS A 4 1.58 32.81 -8.66
C LYS A 4 0.10 33.19 -8.51
N GLU A 5 -0.22 34.48 -8.49
CA GLU A 5 -1.60 34.96 -8.36
C GLU A 5 -2.41 34.68 -9.63
N LYS A 6 -1.82 34.92 -10.82
CA LYS A 6 -2.44 34.52 -12.11
C LYS A 6 -2.68 33.04 -12.22
N MET A 7 -1.73 32.23 -11.75
CA MET A 7 -1.87 30.77 -11.71
C MET A 7 -3.05 30.36 -10.82
N ALA A 8 -3.19 30.97 -9.63
CA ALA A 8 -4.30 30.65 -8.72
C ALA A 8 -5.66 30.99 -9.32
N GLU A 9 -5.77 32.08 -10.07
CA GLU A 9 -6.99 32.46 -10.80
C GLU A 9 -7.33 31.44 -11.90
N LEU A 10 -6.33 31.04 -12.70
CA LEU A 10 -6.51 30.03 -13.74
C LEU A 10 -6.91 28.67 -13.16
N VAL A 11 -6.29 28.25 -12.06
CA VAL A 11 -6.67 27.04 -11.34
C VAL A 11 -8.11 27.12 -10.86
N HIS A 12 -8.51 28.27 -10.29
CA HIS A 12 -9.89 28.50 -9.84
C HIS A 12 -10.89 28.43 -11.00
N GLU A 13 -10.54 28.93 -12.19
CA GLU A 13 -11.41 28.85 -13.37
C GLU A 13 -11.50 27.40 -13.90
N LEU A 14 -10.35 26.74 -14.08
CA LEU A 14 -10.26 25.41 -14.69
C LEU A 14 -10.85 24.30 -13.83
N MET A 15 -10.88 24.46 -12.49
CA MET A 15 -11.43 23.44 -11.59
C MET A 15 -12.92 23.13 -11.83
N TYR A 16 -13.65 23.99 -12.54
CA TYR A 16 -15.05 23.79 -12.92
C TYR A 16 -15.22 23.09 -14.28
N SER A 17 -14.13 22.79 -14.98
CA SER A 17 -14.12 22.16 -16.32
C SER A 17 -13.52 20.76 -16.28
N PRO A 18 -14.30 19.73 -15.90
CA PRO A 18 -13.77 18.37 -15.69
C PRO A 18 -13.10 17.76 -16.95
N GLU A 19 -13.43 18.24 -18.13
CA GLU A 19 -12.77 17.86 -19.39
C GLU A 19 -11.34 18.40 -19.52
N LYS A 20 -10.98 19.41 -18.73
CA LYS A 20 -9.64 20.03 -18.69
C LYS A 20 -8.84 19.69 -17.44
N ILE A 21 -9.36 18.82 -16.59
CA ILE A 21 -8.69 18.37 -15.37
C ILE A 21 -7.97 17.06 -15.65
N LEU A 22 -6.75 16.92 -15.16
CA LEU A 22 -5.98 15.69 -15.19
C LEU A 22 -5.45 15.41 -13.78
N ASN A 23 -5.89 14.30 -13.19
CA ASN A 23 -5.40 13.84 -11.89
C ASN A 23 -4.38 12.76 -12.13
N ILE A 24 -3.12 13.06 -11.88
CA ILE A 24 -2.00 12.19 -12.22
C ILE A 24 -1.11 11.91 -11.03
N GLY A 25 -0.41 10.79 -11.07
CA GLY A 25 0.65 10.46 -10.12
C GLY A 25 1.95 10.15 -10.82
N ILE A 26 3.06 10.30 -10.11
CA ILE A 26 4.36 9.83 -10.55
C ILE A 26 4.74 8.63 -9.71
N ALA A 27 5.10 7.54 -10.40
CA ALA A 27 5.43 6.26 -9.81
C ALA A 27 6.79 5.78 -10.31
N ALA A 28 7.70 5.44 -9.40
CA ALA A 28 9.05 5.02 -9.73
C ALA A 28 9.65 4.14 -8.64
N HIS A 29 10.70 3.41 -8.99
CA HIS A 29 11.62 2.85 -8.03
C HIS A 29 12.42 3.96 -7.31
N ILE A 30 13.04 3.63 -6.16
CA ILE A 30 13.98 4.52 -5.47
C ILE A 30 15.07 4.93 -6.45
N ASP A 31 15.55 6.15 -6.37
CA ASP A 31 16.62 6.71 -7.20
C ASP A 31 16.36 6.74 -8.70
N HIS A 32 15.20 6.38 -9.22
CA HIS A 32 14.88 6.54 -10.65
C HIS A 32 14.66 8.00 -11.08
N GLY A 33 14.71 8.95 -10.12
CA GLY A 33 14.64 10.40 -10.38
C GLY A 33 13.23 10.97 -10.41
N LYS A 34 12.33 10.37 -9.65
CA LYS A 34 10.93 10.78 -9.50
C LYS A 34 10.82 12.23 -8.97
N THR A 35 11.38 12.52 -7.79
CA THR A 35 11.31 13.85 -7.16
C THR A 35 11.99 14.92 -8.03
N THR A 36 13.13 14.57 -8.67
CA THR A 36 13.79 15.45 -9.63
C THR A 36 12.88 15.78 -10.84
N LEU A 37 12.12 14.81 -11.33
CA LEU A 37 11.11 15.04 -12.38
C LEU A 37 10.01 15.96 -11.88
N SER A 38 9.42 15.67 -10.71
CA SER A 38 8.36 16.47 -10.10
C SER A 38 8.79 17.93 -9.91
N ASP A 39 10.01 18.19 -9.43
CA ASP A 39 10.55 19.55 -9.29
C ASP A 39 10.67 20.28 -10.64
N ASN A 40 11.09 19.57 -11.70
CA ASN A 40 11.16 20.18 -13.04
C ASN A 40 9.77 20.51 -13.59
N LEU A 41 8.75 19.69 -13.32
CA LEU A 41 7.37 19.98 -13.72
C LEU A 41 6.86 21.23 -12.99
N LEU A 42 7.16 21.37 -11.69
CA LEU A 42 6.80 22.53 -10.89
C LEU A 42 7.49 23.82 -11.35
N ALA A 43 8.78 23.72 -11.67
CA ALA A 43 9.54 24.87 -12.17
C ALA A 43 8.99 25.33 -13.54
N GLY A 44 8.71 24.39 -14.44
CA GLY A 44 8.09 24.70 -15.72
C GLY A 44 6.72 25.36 -15.58
N ALA A 45 5.90 24.90 -14.64
CA ALA A 45 4.63 25.55 -14.30
C ALA A 45 4.81 26.91 -13.60
N GLY A 46 6.02 27.32 -13.23
CA GLY A 46 6.31 28.60 -12.60
C GLY A 46 5.99 28.67 -11.11
N LEU A 47 5.83 27.54 -10.46
CA LEU A 47 5.60 27.44 -9.02
C LEU A 47 6.89 27.53 -8.21
N MET A 48 8.03 27.26 -8.84
CA MET A 48 9.38 27.45 -8.29
C MET A 48 10.34 28.04 -9.33
N SER A 49 11.54 28.48 -8.90
CA SER A 49 12.54 28.98 -9.82
C SER A 49 13.25 27.84 -10.56
N GLU A 50 13.52 28.02 -11.87
CA GLU A 50 14.21 27.05 -12.70
C GLU A 50 15.65 26.74 -12.23
N GLU A 51 16.30 27.69 -11.53
CA GLU A 51 17.65 27.51 -10.99
C GLU A 51 17.73 26.51 -9.83
N LEU A 52 16.60 26.33 -9.11
CA LEU A 52 16.45 25.47 -7.95
C LEU A 52 15.91 24.08 -8.31
N ALA A 53 15.30 23.96 -9.50
CA ALA A 53 14.70 22.70 -9.96
C ALA A 53 15.71 21.56 -9.98
N GLY A 54 15.33 20.43 -9.36
CA GLY A 54 16.17 19.23 -9.26
C GLY A 54 17.40 19.36 -8.35
N LYS A 55 17.59 20.51 -7.66
CA LYS A 55 18.71 20.71 -6.74
C LYS A 55 18.28 20.78 -5.27
N GLN A 56 17.11 21.34 -5.00
CA GLN A 56 16.60 21.55 -3.63
C GLN A 56 15.53 20.54 -3.20
N LEU A 57 15.07 19.64 -4.10
CA LEU A 57 14.03 18.65 -3.81
C LEU A 57 12.88 19.31 -3.03
N VAL A 58 12.25 20.34 -3.65
CA VAL A 58 11.28 21.21 -2.99
C VAL A 58 10.02 20.48 -2.53
N LEU A 59 9.77 19.28 -3.06
CA LEU A 59 8.66 18.43 -2.63
C LEU A 59 8.98 17.56 -1.43
N ASP A 60 10.24 17.39 -1.11
CA ASP A 60 10.66 16.70 0.11
C ASP A 60 10.60 17.72 1.27
N PHE A 61 9.39 17.93 1.81
CA PHE A 61 9.13 18.95 2.86
C PHE A 61 9.59 18.51 4.24
N ASP A 62 9.74 17.20 4.47
CA ASP A 62 10.16 16.64 5.73
C ASP A 62 11.70 16.68 5.83
N GLU A 63 12.23 17.14 6.96
CA GLU A 63 13.67 17.12 7.24
C GLU A 63 14.28 15.72 7.07
N GLN A 64 13.50 14.68 7.31
CA GLN A 64 13.89 13.28 7.09
C GLN A 64 14.06 12.93 5.62
N GLU A 65 13.17 13.44 4.74
CA GLU A 65 13.26 13.24 3.30
C GLU A 65 14.56 13.84 2.77
N GLN A 66 14.85 15.08 3.18
CA GLN A 66 16.07 15.79 2.77
C GLN A 66 17.33 15.11 3.33
N ALA A 67 17.32 14.69 4.59
CA ALA A 67 18.47 14.07 5.24
C ALA A 67 18.79 12.68 4.67
N ARG A 68 17.78 11.94 4.25
CA ARG A 68 17.90 10.56 3.73
C ARG A 68 17.94 10.48 2.21
N GLY A 69 17.53 11.56 1.52
CA GLY A 69 17.45 11.60 0.06
C GLY A 69 16.34 10.72 -0.53
N ILE A 70 15.27 10.45 0.23
CA ILE A 70 14.14 9.63 -0.21
C ILE A 70 12.83 10.35 0.07
N THR A 71 11.87 10.25 -0.84
CA THR A 71 10.50 10.71 -0.60
C THR A 71 9.77 9.73 0.30
N ILE A 72 9.21 10.24 1.39
CA ILE A 72 8.49 9.46 2.41
C ILE A 72 6.99 9.66 2.25
N ASP A 73 6.54 10.91 2.12
CA ASP A 73 5.14 11.29 2.04
C ASP A 73 4.69 11.61 0.62
N ALA A 74 3.46 11.21 0.28
CA ALA A 74 2.85 11.68 -0.96
C ALA A 74 2.54 13.19 -0.88
N ALA A 75 2.99 13.95 -1.87
CA ALA A 75 2.74 15.39 -1.99
C ALA A 75 1.70 15.67 -3.09
N ASN A 76 0.72 16.54 -2.78
CA ASN A 76 -0.33 16.95 -3.73
C ASN A 76 -0.05 18.35 -4.26
N ILE A 77 -0.15 18.55 -5.58
CA ILE A 77 0.14 19.82 -6.23
C ILE A 77 -0.82 20.06 -7.38
N SER A 78 -1.40 21.25 -7.45
CA SER A 78 -2.18 21.70 -8.60
C SER A 78 -1.38 22.72 -9.41
N MET A 79 -1.29 22.51 -10.72
CA MET A 79 -0.58 23.37 -11.67
C MET A 79 -1.36 23.51 -12.98
N VAL A 80 -1.04 24.51 -13.77
CA VAL A 80 -1.64 24.74 -15.09
C VAL A 80 -0.60 24.49 -16.16
N HIS A 81 -1.02 23.81 -17.23
CA HIS A 81 -0.23 23.55 -18.42
C HIS A 81 -1.00 23.94 -19.67
N ASP A 82 -0.33 24.61 -20.61
CA ASP A 82 -0.90 25.01 -21.89
C ASP A 82 -0.52 24.01 -22.98
N PHE A 83 -1.53 23.44 -23.65
CA PHE A 83 -1.37 22.50 -24.76
C PHE A 83 -2.36 22.84 -25.89
N GLU A 84 -1.89 22.96 -27.14
CA GLU A 84 -2.71 23.31 -28.30
C GLU A 84 -3.66 24.50 -28.07
N GLU A 85 -3.12 25.61 -27.59
CA GLU A 85 -3.85 26.85 -27.27
C GLU A 85 -4.94 26.70 -26.20
N LYS A 86 -4.96 25.61 -25.45
CA LYS A 86 -5.88 25.35 -24.33
C LYS A 86 -5.08 25.17 -23.03
N SER A 87 -5.64 25.70 -21.94
CA SER A 87 -5.06 25.50 -20.60
C SER A 87 -5.74 24.31 -19.93
N TYR A 88 -4.93 23.49 -19.25
CA TYR A 88 -5.35 22.30 -18.49
C TYR A 88 -4.92 22.42 -17.03
N LEU A 89 -5.78 21.98 -16.13
CA LEU A 89 -5.46 21.84 -14.72
C LEU A 89 -4.90 20.45 -14.45
N ILE A 90 -3.68 20.39 -13.97
CA ILE A 90 -3.00 19.14 -13.62
C ILE A 90 -2.88 19.07 -12.10
N ASN A 91 -3.57 18.11 -11.50
CA ASN A 91 -3.42 17.75 -10.09
C ASN A 91 -2.43 16.58 -10.02
N LEU A 92 -1.20 16.87 -9.61
CA LEU A 92 -0.12 15.91 -9.49
C LEU A 92 -0.04 15.39 -8.06
N ILE A 93 0.09 14.08 -7.90
CA ILE A 93 0.47 13.43 -6.65
C ILE A 93 1.86 12.81 -6.85
N ASP A 94 2.86 13.36 -6.15
CA ASP A 94 4.17 12.71 -6.04
C ASP A 94 4.10 11.62 -4.98
N THR A 95 4.50 10.38 -5.32
CA THR A 95 4.37 9.22 -4.43
C THR A 95 5.75 8.76 -3.92
N PRO A 96 5.85 8.18 -2.72
CA PRO A 96 7.11 7.59 -2.28
C PRO A 96 7.56 6.44 -3.20
N GLY A 97 8.88 6.22 -3.25
CA GLY A 97 9.48 5.14 -4.04
C GLY A 97 9.86 3.92 -3.20
N HIS A 98 9.93 4.03 -1.88
CA HIS A 98 10.34 2.95 -0.99
C HIS A 98 9.17 2.02 -0.63
N VAL A 99 9.43 0.71 -0.56
CA VAL A 99 8.38 -0.30 -0.23
C VAL A 99 7.76 -0.09 1.14
N ASP A 100 8.54 0.40 2.10
CA ASP A 100 8.06 0.68 3.47
C ASP A 100 6.93 1.71 3.48
N PHE A 101 6.86 2.58 2.46
CA PHE A 101 5.83 3.60 2.27
C PHE A 101 4.81 3.25 1.19
N GLY A 102 4.74 1.97 0.79
CA GLY A 102 3.80 1.47 -0.23
C GLY A 102 2.32 1.72 0.09
N GLY A 103 1.98 1.96 1.35
CA GLY A 103 0.66 2.38 1.79
C GLY A 103 0.24 3.72 1.18
N ASP A 104 1.13 4.70 1.16
CA ASP A 104 0.87 6.02 0.54
C ASP A 104 0.67 5.91 -0.97
N VAL A 105 1.46 5.06 -1.63
CA VAL A 105 1.32 4.79 -3.07
C VAL A 105 -0.08 4.23 -3.37
N THR A 106 -0.54 3.24 -2.61
CA THR A 106 -1.86 2.63 -2.81
C THR A 106 -2.98 3.65 -2.61
N ARG A 107 -2.86 4.50 -1.59
CA ARG A 107 -3.83 5.58 -1.32
C ARG A 107 -3.84 6.63 -2.44
N ALA A 108 -2.67 7.01 -2.95
CA ALA A 108 -2.54 7.96 -4.06
C ALA A 108 -3.21 7.43 -5.34
N MET A 109 -3.05 6.13 -5.66
CA MET A 109 -3.67 5.49 -6.83
C MET A 109 -5.21 5.58 -6.82
N ARG A 110 -5.85 5.66 -5.65
CA ARG A 110 -7.29 5.86 -5.52
C ARG A 110 -7.73 7.27 -5.97
N ALA A 111 -6.89 8.29 -5.83
CA ALA A 111 -7.21 9.67 -6.16
C ALA A 111 -6.96 10.03 -7.63
N ILE A 112 -6.01 9.39 -8.30
CA ILE A 112 -5.54 9.71 -9.64
C ILE A 112 -6.26 8.92 -10.74
N ASP A 113 -6.25 9.45 -11.96
CA ASP A 113 -6.86 8.82 -13.14
C ASP A 113 -5.80 8.27 -14.10
N GLY A 114 -4.58 8.82 -14.06
CA GLY A 114 -3.43 8.36 -14.83
C GLY A 114 -2.13 8.43 -14.05
N CYS A 115 -1.09 7.73 -14.50
CA CYS A 115 0.22 7.79 -13.84
C CYS A 115 1.37 7.79 -14.84
N ILE A 116 2.42 8.54 -14.49
CA ILE A 116 3.71 8.52 -15.18
C ILE A 116 4.58 7.47 -14.48
N ILE A 117 4.91 6.40 -15.19
CA ILE A 117 5.86 5.39 -14.72
C ILE A 117 7.25 5.87 -15.12
N VAL A 118 8.12 6.13 -14.14
CA VAL A 118 9.50 6.54 -14.36
C VAL A 118 10.42 5.34 -14.19
N VAL A 119 11.18 5.02 -15.25
CA VAL A 119 12.13 3.90 -15.26
C VAL A 119 13.52 4.43 -15.59
N CYS A 120 14.54 4.04 -14.81
CA CYS A 120 15.92 4.36 -15.11
C CYS A 120 16.40 3.60 -16.36
N ALA A 121 16.99 4.31 -17.32
CA ALA A 121 17.51 3.72 -18.56
C ALA A 121 18.64 2.71 -18.29
N VAL A 122 19.40 2.89 -17.20
CA VAL A 122 20.53 2.01 -16.82
C VAL A 122 20.03 0.76 -16.08
N GLU A 123 19.11 0.92 -15.13
CA GLU A 123 18.67 -0.14 -14.25
C GLU A 123 17.51 -0.96 -14.85
N GLY A 124 16.64 -0.31 -15.64
CA GLY A 124 15.49 -0.96 -16.26
C GLY A 124 14.30 -1.08 -15.29
N VAL A 125 13.41 -2.04 -15.58
CA VAL A 125 12.22 -2.30 -14.75
C VAL A 125 12.62 -3.08 -13.51
N MET A 126 12.37 -2.51 -12.35
CA MET A 126 12.72 -3.04 -11.03
C MET A 126 11.49 -3.67 -10.34
N PRO A 127 11.67 -4.54 -9.33
CA PRO A 127 10.55 -5.18 -8.64
C PRO A 127 9.54 -4.19 -8.06
N GLN A 128 10.01 -3.06 -7.51
CA GLN A 128 9.11 -2.01 -7.02
C GLN A 128 8.32 -1.35 -8.15
N THR A 129 8.92 -1.19 -9.33
CA THR A 129 8.19 -0.71 -10.51
C THR A 129 7.06 -1.65 -10.87
N GLU A 130 7.27 -2.97 -10.81
CA GLU A 130 6.22 -3.97 -11.05
C GLU A 130 5.10 -3.85 -10.03
N THR A 131 5.43 -3.72 -8.75
CA THR A 131 4.45 -3.56 -7.66
C THR A 131 3.60 -2.31 -7.85
N VAL A 132 4.21 -1.17 -8.16
CA VAL A 132 3.50 0.09 -8.37
C VAL A 132 2.62 0.04 -9.63
N VAL A 133 3.12 -0.54 -10.74
CA VAL A 133 2.32 -0.76 -11.95
C VAL A 133 1.12 -1.65 -11.65
N ARG A 134 1.31 -2.73 -10.88
CA ARG A 134 0.22 -3.61 -10.43
C ARG A 134 -0.83 -2.86 -9.63
N GLN A 135 -0.42 -2.01 -8.69
CA GLN A 135 -1.33 -1.18 -7.89
C GLN A 135 -2.12 -0.21 -8.78
N ALA A 136 -1.45 0.49 -9.69
CA ALA A 136 -2.08 1.41 -10.63
C ALA A 136 -3.14 0.71 -11.50
N LEU A 137 -2.80 -0.40 -12.11
CA LEU A 137 -3.71 -1.16 -12.98
C LEU A 137 -4.90 -1.74 -12.23
N LYS A 138 -4.72 -2.18 -10.98
CA LYS A 138 -5.81 -2.67 -10.12
C LYS A 138 -6.81 -1.57 -9.77
N GLU A 139 -6.34 -0.35 -9.53
CA GLU A 139 -7.18 0.85 -9.34
C GLU A 139 -7.69 1.45 -10.66
N ARG A 140 -7.42 0.77 -11.80
CA ARG A 140 -7.80 1.22 -13.15
C ARG A 140 -7.23 2.61 -13.49
N VAL A 141 -5.96 2.84 -13.14
CA VAL A 141 -5.19 4.03 -13.49
C VAL A 141 -4.40 3.76 -14.77
N LYS A 142 -4.58 4.61 -15.81
CA LYS A 142 -3.90 4.45 -17.11
C LYS A 142 -2.43 4.89 -17.00
N PRO A 143 -1.43 4.08 -17.44
CA PRO A 143 -0.03 4.45 -17.38
C PRO A 143 0.45 5.13 -18.67
N VAL A 144 1.49 6.01 -18.52
CA VAL A 144 2.44 6.43 -19.55
C VAL A 144 3.85 6.20 -19.04
N LEU A 145 4.84 6.14 -19.92
CA LEU A 145 6.22 5.76 -19.56
C LEU A 145 7.22 6.90 -19.81
N PHE A 146 8.01 7.23 -18.80
CA PHE A 146 9.18 8.08 -18.94
C PHE A 146 10.46 7.30 -18.63
N ILE A 147 11.35 7.14 -19.62
CA ILE A 147 12.65 6.50 -19.48
C ILE A 147 13.67 7.59 -19.13
N ASN A 148 14.07 7.63 -17.86
CA ASN A 148 14.92 8.65 -17.27
C ASN A 148 16.41 8.24 -17.25
N LYS A 149 17.31 9.19 -16.97
CA LYS A 149 18.76 9.01 -16.86
C LYS A 149 19.42 8.52 -18.17
N VAL A 150 18.88 8.90 -19.31
CA VAL A 150 19.44 8.55 -20.62
C VAL A 150 20.86 9.11 -20.81
N ASP A 151 21.17 10.23 -20.17
CA ASP A 151 22.52 10.82 -20.13
C ASP A 151 23.58 9.86 -19.60
N ARG A 152 23.22 8.96 -18.66
CA ARG A 152 24.15 7.96 -18.12
C ARG A 152 24.49 6.86 -19.13
N LEU A 153 23.56 6.50 -20.03
CA LEU A 153 23.87 5.56 -21.12
C LEU A 153 24.95 6.13 -22.06
N ILE A 154 24.93 7.45 -22.27
CA ILE A 154 25.87 8.15 -23.15
C ILE A 154 27.22 8.39 -22.45
N LYS A 155 27.18 8.99 -21.24
CA LYS A 155 28.39 9.44 -20.52
C LYS A 155 29.14 8.32 -19.79
N GLU A 156 28.39 7.47 -19.08
CA GLU A 156 28.97 6.44 -18.20
C GLU A 156 29.15 5.13 -18.93
N LEU A 157 28.11 4.60 -19.57
CA LEU A 157 28.13 3.32 -20.24
C LEU A 157 28.64 3.41 -21.70
N LYS A 158 28.66 4.62 -22.28
CA LYS A 158 29.13 4.90 -23.64
C LYS A 158 28.56 3.95 -24.70
N LEU A 159 27.25 3.66 -24.58
CA LEU A 159 26.57 2.75 -25.48
C LEU A 159 26.40 3.35 -26.86
N SER A 160 26.52 2.51 -27.90
CA SER A 160 26.17 2.87 -29.26
C SER A 160 24.66 3.16 -29.38
N PRO A 161 24.23 3.92 -30.42
CA PRO A 161 22.79 4.17 -30.66
C PRO A 161 21.96 2.90 -30.78
N GLU A 162 22.50 1.83 -31.35
CA GLU A 162 21.83 0.53 -31.50
C GLU A 162 21.65 -0.17 -30.14
N GLU A 163 22.65 -0.16 -29.29
CA GLU A 163 22.61 -0.72 -27.95
C GLU A 163 21.61 0.04 -27.08
N MET A 164 21.58 1.37 -27.16
CA MET A 164 20.60 2.21 -26.49
C MET A 164 19.17 1.87 -26.95
N GLN A 165 18.95 1.73 -28.26
CA GLN A 165 17.63 1.36 -28.80
C GLN A 165 17.19 0.00 -28.30
N ASN A 166 18.08 -0.99 -28.30
CA ASN A 166 17.78 -2.32 -27.77
C ASN A 166 17.38 -2.28 -26.29
N ARG A 167 18.06 -1.44 -25.51
CA ARG A 167 17.76 -1.27 -24.10
C ARG A 167 16.38 -0.61 -23.87
N PHE A 168 16.05 0.42 -24.62
CA PHE A 168 14.72 1.04 -24.58
C PHE A 168 13.63 0.05 -24.99
N MET A 169 13.83 -0.72 -26.04
CA MET A 169 12.89 -1.75 -26.47
C MET A 169 12.69 -2.82 -25.40
N LYS A 170 13.75 -3.23 -24.69
CA LYS A 170 13.65 -4.18 -23.56
C LYS A 170 12.76 -3.61 -22.46
N ILE A 171 12.98 -2.36 -22.02
CA ILE A 171 12.20 -1.69 -20.97
C ILE A 171 10.72 -1.60 -21.38
N ILE A 172 10.44 -1.10 -22.58
CA ILE A 172 9.07 -0.94 -23.10
C ILE A 172 8.36 -2.29 -23.18
N THR A 173 9.05 -3.33 -23.64
CA THR A 173 8.50 -4.69 -23.73
C THR A 173 8.17 -5.25 -22.36
N GLN A 174 9.00 -5.01 -21.33
CA GLN A 174 8.76 -5.43 -19.96
C GLN A 174 7.54 -4.71 -19.37
N VAL A 175 7.45 -3.38 -19.52
CA VAL A 175 6.29 -2.61 -19.05
C VAL A 175 5.01 -3.07 -19.76
N ASN A 176 5.02 -3.25 -21.07
CA ASN A 176 3.86 -3.75 -21.81
C ASN A 176 3.46 -5.17 -21.43
N LYS A 177 4.43 -6.03 -21.09
CA LYS A 177 4.16 -7.36 -20.54
C LYS A 177 3.38 -7.28 -19.23
N LEU A 178 3.77 -6.38 -18.31
CA LEU A 178 3.06 -6.14 -17.06
C LEU A 178 1.64 -5.63 -17.33
N ILE A 179 1.49 -4.66 -18.23
CA ILE A 179 0.17 -4.13 -18.61
C ILE A 179 -0.73 -5.25 -19.16
N ARG A 180 -0.24 -6.07 -20.09
CA ARG A 180 -1.02 -7.20 -20.65
C ARG A 180 -1.44 -8.22 -19.61
N GLN A 181 -0.61 -8.47 -18.61
CA GLN A 181 -0.88 -9.46 -17.56
C GLN A 181 -1.88 -8.97 -16.53
N MET A 182 -1.88 -7.67 -16.22
CA MET A 182 -2.54 -7.12 -15.04
C MET A 182 -3.69 -6.14 -15.35
N ALA A 183 -3.69 -5.50 -16.52
CA ALA A 183 -4.77 -4.60 -16.90
C ALA A 183 -6.09 -5.36 -17.08
N PRO A 184 -7.23 -4.72 -16.80
CA PRO A 184 -8.54 -5.28 -17.11
C PRO A 184 -8.62 -5.73 -18.56
N PRO A 185 -9.35 -6.81 -18.87
CA PRO A 185 -9.41 -7.38 -20.23
C PRO A 185 -9.74 -6.37 -21.32
N GLU A 186 -10.61 -5.41 -21.02
CA GLU A 186 -11.04 -4.34 -21.92
C GLU A 186 -9.94 -3.33 -22.26
N PHE A 187 -8.90 -3.21 -21.43
CA PHE A 187 -7.83 -2.20 -21.56
C PHE A 187 -6.45 -2.78 -21.88
N LYS A 188 -6.30 -4.11 -21.93
CA LYS A 188 -5.00 -4.78 -22.10
C LYS A 188 -4.21 -4.32 -23.32
N ASP A 189 -4.89 -4.03 -24.42
CA ASP A 189 -4.27 -3.59 -25.66
C ASP A 189 -4.22 -2.07 -25.78
N GLU A 190 -5.25 -1.36 -25.31
CA GLU A 190 -5.35 0.09 -25.39
C GLU A 190 -4.35 0.82 -24.46
N TRP A 191 -4.06 0.24 -23.29
CA TRP A 191 -3.20 0.88 -22.31
C TRP A 191 -1.72 0.55 -22.47
N GLN A 192 -1.35 -0.23 -23.50
CA GLN A 192 0.06 -0.46 -23.81
C GLN A 192 0.73 0.83 -24.26
N VAL A 193 1.94 1.06 -23.74
CA VAL A 193 2.72 2.23 -24.13
C VAL A 193 3.44 2.00 -25.46
N ASN A 194 3.45 3.01 -26.32
CA ASN A 194 4.01 2.95 -27.65
C ASN A 194 4.88 4.20 -27.94
N VAL A 195 6.05 4.00 -28.48
CA VAL A 195 6.97 5.09 -28.83
C VAL A 195 6.38 5.99 -29.93
N ASN A 196 5.66 5.41 -30.89
CA ASN A 196 5.19 6.13 -32.08
C ASN A 196 4.03 7.08 -31.83
N ASP A 197 3.18 6.79 -30.82
CA ASP A 197 2.05 7.63 -30.45
C ASP A 197 2.43 8.69 -29.41
N GLY A 198 3.63 8.60 -28.79
CA GLY A 198 4.09 9.56 -27.82
C GLY A 198 3.80 9.20 -26.37
N SER A 199 3.19 8.04 -26.08
CA SER A 199 2.98 7.56 -24.71
C SER A 199 4.28 7.10 -24.00
N VAL A 200 5.41 7.18 -24.70
CA VAL A 200 6.76 6.95 -24.17
C VAL A 200 7.62 8.18 -24.45
N ALA A 201 8.23 8.73 -23.41
CA ALA A 201 9.22 9.79 -23.50
C ALA A 201 10.58 9.33 -22.93
N PHE A 202 11.67 9.93 -23.40
CA PHE A 202 13.04 9.64 -23.03
C PHE A 202 13.72 10.92 -22.56
N GLY A 203 14.57 10.86 -21.53
CA GLY A 203 15.24 12.06 -21.12
C GLY A 203 16.15 11.94 -19.92
N SER A 204 16.51 13.10 -19.38
CA SER A 204 17.24 13.25 -18.14
C SER A 204 16.59 14.33 -17.28
N ALA A 205 15.95 13.92 -16.20
CA ALA A 205 15.40 14.85 -15.23
C ALA A 205 16.51 15.71 -14.58
N TYR A 206 17.67 15.15 -14.33
CA TYR A 206 18.81 15.88 -13.78
C TYR A 206 19.30 17.03 -14.67
N TYR A 207 19.27 16.82 -15.99
CA TYR A 207 19.67 17.84 -16.98
C TYR A 207 18.46 18.59 -17.59
N ASN A 208 17.25 18.38 -17.09
CA ASN A 208 16.03 19.11 -17.46
C ASN A 208 15.66 19.03 -18.97
N TRP A 209 15.84 17.86 -19.60
CA TRP A 209 15.45 17.64 -20.99
C TRP A 209 14.71 16.32 -21.20
N ALA A 210 13.78 16.32 -22.12
CA ALA A 210 13.12 15.10 -22.60
C ALA A 210 12.83 15.18 -24.10
N ILE A 211 12.57 14.02 -24.72
CA ILE A 211 12.10 13.89 -26.09
C ILE A 211 11.02 12.81 -26.19
N SER A 212 10.15 12.95 -27.16
CA SER A 212 9.22 11.91 -27.62
C SER A 212 9.28 11.80 -29.14
N VAL A 213 8.80 10.72 -29.72
CA VAL A 213 8.80 10.57 -31.19
C VAL A 213 7.94 11.64 -31.88
N PRO A 214 6.74 12.01 -31.42
CA PRO A 214 6.00 13.14 -31.95
C PRO A 214 6.83 14.44 -31.95
N TYR A 215 7.45 14.78 -30.82
CA TYR A 215 8.31 15.96 -30.71
C TYR A 215 9.50 15.91 -31.69
N MET A 216 10.15 14.76 -31.85
CA MET A 216 11.23 14.58 -32.83
C MET A 216 10.78 14.81 -34.27
N LYS A 217 9.55 14.33 -34.61
CA LYS A 217 8.96 14.55 -35.96
C LYS A 217 8.65 16.02 -36.22
N GLU A 218 8.13 16.73 -35.21
CA GLU A 218 7.76 18.13 -35.31
C GLU A 218 8.99 19.05 -35.44
N THR A 219 10.01 18.84 -34.59
CA THR A 219 11.18 19.72 -34.51
C THR A 219 12.32 19.31 -35.42
N GLY A 220 12.29 18.10 -35.95
CA GLY A 220 13.40 17.51 -36.73
C GLY A 220 14.61 17.09 -35.91
N MET A 221 14.54 17.20 -34.56
CA MET A 221 15.57 16.74 -33.64
C MET A 221 15.69 15.21 -33.66
N THR A 222 16.89 14.69 -33.64
CA THR A 222 17.17 13.25 -33.68
C THR A 222 17.89 12.77 -32.41
N PHE A 223 17.90 11.47 -32.17
CA PHE A 223 18.70 10.87 -31.10
C PHE A 223 20.21 11.15 -31.26
N LYS A 224 20.67 11.29 -32.49
CA LYS A 224 22.07 11.63 -32.79
C LYS A 224 22.43 13.03 -32.28
N ASP A 225 21.52 13.99 -32.44
CA ASP A 225 21.72 15.35 -31.94
C ASP A 225 21.85 15.35 -30.41
N ILE A 226 21.05 14.53 -29.72
CA ILE A 226 21.08 14.41 -28.24
C ILE A 226 22.44 13.85 -27.78
N ILE A 227 22.95 12.81 -28.46
CA ILE A 227 24.26 12.25 -28.15
C ILE A 227 25.32 13.32 -28.34
N GLU A 228 25.27 14.05 -29.46
CA GLU A 228 26.21 15.12 -29.76
C GLU A 228 26.20 16.25 -28.71
N TYR A 229 25.01 16.76 -28.32
CA TYR A 229 24.90 17.77 -27.27
C TYR A 229 25.41 17.25 -25.90
N THR A 230 25.18 15.97 -25.62
CA THR A 230 25.57 15.36 -24.34
C THR A 230 27.09 15.15 -24.27
N GLU A 231 27.73 14.69 -25.37
CA GLU A 231 29.17 14.48 -25.48
C GLU A 231 29.95 15.81 -25.48
N LYS A 232 29.42 16.84 -26.14
CA LYS A 232 30.01 18.19 -26.14
C LYS A 232 29.84 18.93 -24.82
N GLY A 233 29.02 18.42 -23.89
CA GLY A 233 28.70 19.09 -22.62
C GLY A 233 27.70 20.24 -22.75
N GLU A 234 27.08 20.42 -23.92
CA GLU A 234 26.12 21.49 -24.26
C GLU A 234 24.69 21.15 -23.81
N VAL A 235 24.56 20.41 -22.69
CA VAL A 235 23.27 19.89 -22.18
C VAL A 235 22.30 21.02 -21.82
N LYS A 236 22.81 22.20 -21.44
CA LYS A 236 21.98 23.37 -21.16
C LYS A 236 21.25 23.90 -22.39
N GLU A 237 21.91 23.84 -23.58
CA GLU A 237 21.25 24.24 -24.84
C GLU A 237 20.22 23.19 -25.28
N LEU A 238 20.49 21.90 -25.03
CA LEU A 238 19.49 20.85 -25.22
C LEU A 238 18.27 21.06 -24.33
N ALA A 239 18.47 21.38 -23.03
CA ALA A 239 17.38 21.67 -22.08
C ALA A 239 16.51 22.87 -22.48
N LYS A 240 17.08 23.89 -23.12
CA LYS A 240 16.30 25.04 -23.65
C LYS A 240 15.44 24.66 -24.87
N LYS A 241 15.94 23.74 -25.70
CA LYS A 241 15.22 23.28 -26.90
C LYS A 241 14.16 22.23 -26.58
N ALA A 242 14.49 21.27 -25.72
CA ALA A 242 13.66 20.11 -25.41
C ALA A 242 13.34 20.10 -23.90
N GLN A 243 12.55 21.07 -23.45
CA GLN A 243 12.20 21.25 -22.03
C GLN A 243 11.38 20.07 -21.52
N ILE A 244 11.87 19.42 -20.45
CA ILE A 244 11.24 18.20 -19.92
C ILE A 244 9.79 18.41 -19.49
N HIS A 245 9.47 19.55 -18.85
CA HIS A 245 8.13 19.83 -18.38
C HIS A 245 7.13 19.93 -19.53
N GLN A 246 7.51 20.57 -20.65
CA GLN A 246 6.66 20.69 -21.83
C GLN A 246 6.33 19.29 -22.39
N ILE A 247 7.36 18.49 -22.69
CA ILE A 247 7.18 17.19 -23.34
C ILE A 247 6.45 16.19 -22.45
N ILE A 248 6.72 16.19 -21.14
CA ILE A 248 6.06 15.27 -20.22
C ILE A 248 4.60 15.68 -19.97
N LEU A 249 4.33 16.97 -19.82
CA LEU A 249 2.95 17.42 -19.61
C LEU A 249 2.11 17.36 -20.90
N ASP A 250 2.71 17.57 -22.06
CA ASP A 250 2.06 17.30 -23.35
C ASP A 250 1.66 15.82 -23.48
N MET A 251 2.57 14.89 -23.15
CA MET A 251 2.30 13.45 -23.09
C MET A 251 1.14 13.14 -22.13
N VAL A 252 1.10 13.81 -20.99
CA VAL A 252 0.01 13.65 -19.99
C VAL A 252 -1.33 14.08 -20.56
N VAL A 253 -1.41 15.26 -21.19
CA VAL A 253 -2.66 15.79 -21.75
C VAL A 253 -3.17 14.93 -22.90
N ASP A 254 -2.28 14.43 -23.75
CA ASP A 254 -2.63 13.66 -24.95
C ASP A 254 -3.07 12.22 -24.61
N HIS A 255 -2.42 11.59 -23.63
CA HIS A 255 -2.61 10.15 -23.39
C HIS A 255 -3.38 9.79 -22.12
N LEU A 256 -3.41 10.63 -21.10
CA LEU A 256 -4.08 10.29 -19.84
C LEU A 256 -5.54 10.76 -19.81
N PRO A 257 -6.43 9.99 -19.18
CA PRO A 257 -7.84 10.31 -19.17
C PRO A 257 -8.15 11.46 -18.21
N ASN A 258 -9.10 12.31 -18.62
CA ASN A 258 -9.73 13.25 -17.70
C ASN A 258 -10.79 12.55 -16.82
N PRO A 259 -11.31 13.22 -15.76
CA PRO A 259 -12.34 12.66 -14.88
C PRO A 259 -13.58 12.12 -15.58
N LEU A 260 -14.06 12.81 -16.62
CA LEU A 260 -15.26 12.38 -17.39
C LEU A 260 -15.07 11.05 -18.09
N THR A 261 -13.85 10.75 -18.49
CA THR A 261 -13.50 9.47 -19.12
C THR A 261 -13.21 8.41 -18.07
N ALA A 262 -12.36 8.74 -17.09
CA ALA A 262 -11.89 7.78 -16.10
C ALA A 262 -13.01 7.28 -15.17
N GLN A 263 -13.90 8.14 -14.71
CA GLN A 263 -14.93 7.78 -13.73
C GLN A 263 -15.97 6.79 -14.29
N LYS A 264 -16.17 6.75 -15.61
CA LYS A 264 -17.09 5.78 -16.26
C LYS A 264 -16.69 4.33 -16.01
N TYR A 265 -15.39 4.02 -16.02
CA TYR A 265 -14.91 2.66 -15.80
C TYR A 265 -14.33 2.44 -14.39
N ARG A 266 -14.00 3.51 -13.66
CA ARG A 266 -13.48 3.40 -12.29
C ARG A 266 -14.61 3.24 -11.26
N ILE A 267 -15.66 4.06 -11.32
CA ILE A 267 -16.75 4.06 -10.32
C ILE A 267 -17.38 2.67 -10.14
N PRO A 268 -17.75 1.92 -11.20
CA PRO A 268 -18.30 0.57 -11.03
C PRO A 268 -17.35 -0.41 -10.31
N LYS A 269 -16.04 -0.10 -10.27
CA LYS A 269 -15.04 -0.94 -9.59
C LYS A 269 -14.76 -0.52 -8.16
N ILE A 270 -14.65 0.80 -7.88
CA ILE A 270 -14.18 1.30 -6.60
C ILE A 270 -15.31 1.67 -5.63
N TRP A 271 -16.55 1.72 -6.08
CA TRP A 271 -17.72 2.05 -5.27
C TRP A 271 -18.62 0.83 -5.07
N ARG A 272 -19.10 0.61 -3.84
CA ARG A 272 -19.94 -0.54 -3.49
C ARG A 272 -21.44 -0.33 -3.73
N GLY A 273 -21.83 0.87 -4.12
CA GLY A 273 -23.21 1.17 -4.47
C GLY A 273 -23.56 0.75 -5.90
N ASP A 274 -24.83 0.87 -6.23
CA ASP A 274 -25.31 0.60 -7.59
C ASP A 274 -24.93 1.73 -8.54
N ALA A 275 -24.09 1.43 -9.55
CA ALA A 275 -23.62 2.38 -10.54
C ALA A 275 -24.78 2.98 -11.37
N ASP A 276 -25.90 2.26 -11.50
CA ASP A 276 -27.10 2.74 -12.23
C ASP A 276 -28.00 3.64 -11.38
N SER A 277 -27.72 3.77 -10.08
CA SER A 277 -28.41 4.72 -9.20
C SER A 277 -28.14 6.18 -9.60
N ASP A 278 -28.94 7.11 -9.09
CA ASP A 278 -28.75 8.54 -9.36
C ASP A 278 -27.37 9.03 -8.94
N VAL A 279 -26.90 8.61 -7.76
CA VAL A 279 -25.57 8.95 -7.24
C VAL A 279 -24.46 8.32 -8.10
N GLY A 280 -24.63 7.06 -8.53
CA GLY A 280 -23.68 6.39 -9.42
C GLY A 280 -23.55 7.13 -10.76
N LYS A 281 -24.65 7.51 -11.37
CA LYS A 281 -24.68 8.31 -12.59
C LYS A 281 -24.05 9.69 -12.41
N GLN A 282 -24.35 10.38 -11.30
CA GLN A 282 -23.71 11.67 -10.97
C GLN A 282 -22.19 11.53 -10.85
N MET A 283 -21.68 10.47 -10.22
CA MET A 283 -20.24 10.20 -10.16
C MET A 283 -19.66 9.91 -11.55
N MET A 284 -20.30 9.09 -12.38
CA MET A 284 -19.80 8.76 -13.72
C MET A 284 -19.80 9.96 -14.68
N THR A 285 -20.68 10.94 -14.46
CA THR A 285 -20.76 12.18 -15.26
C THR A 285 -20.04 13.38 -14.63
N VAL A 286 -19.39 13.17 -13.49
CA VAL A 286 -18.69 14.24 -12.73
C VAL A 286 -19.62 15.42 -12.45
N ASP A 287 -20.85 15.12 -12.06
CA ASP A 287 -21.88 16.14 -11.84
C ASP A 287 -21.59 16.96 -10.59
N ARG A 288 -21.19 18.22 -10.78
CA ARG A 288 -20.90 19.17 -9.68
C ARG A 288 -22.13 19.61 -8.89
N SER A 289 -23.31 19.47 -9.46
CA SER A 289 -24.59 19.83 -8.83
C SER A 289 -25.22 18.66 -8.09
N GLY A 290 -24.67 17.44 -8.27
CA GLY A 290 -25.12 16.22 -7.64
C GLY A 290 -24.77 16.13 -6.14
N GLN A 291 -25.07 14.98 -5.55
CA GLN A 291 -24.70 14.68 -4.17
C GLN A 291 -23.19 14.58 -4.05
N LEU A 292 -22.63 15.20 -3.00
CA LEU A 292 -21.19 15.08 -2.71
C LEU A 292 -20.82 13.62 -2.44
N ALA A 293 -19.86 13.12 -3.19
CA ALA A 293 -19.21 11.82 -2.96
C ALA A 293 -17.70 12.00 -3.07
N MET A 294 -17.01 11.81 -1.95
CA MET A 294 -15.57 11.97 -1.83
C MET A 294 -14.95 10.76 -1.13
N VAL A 295 -13.75 10.38 -1.55
CA VAL A 295 -12.90 9.43 -0.82
C VAL A 295 -11.72 10.17 -0.21
N VAL A 296 -11.46 9.93 1.06
CA VAL A 296 -10.29 10.46 1.76
C VAL A 296 -9.09 9.56 1.45
N THR A 297 -8.00 10.15 0.97
CA THR A 297 -6.78 9.40 0.62
C THR A 297 -5.62 9.65 1.57
N LYS A 298 -5.59 10.82 2.21
CA LYS A 298 -4.54 11.18 3.18
C LYS A 298 -5.12 12.03 4.32
N ILE A 299 -4.64 11.79 5.54
CA ILE A 299 -4.87 12.65 6.70
C ILE A 299 -3.52 13.26 7.08
N ILE A 300 -3.50 14.55 7.32
CA ILE A 300 -2.34 15.29 7.82
C ILE A 300 -2.77 16.01 9.09
N VAL A 301 -2.00 15.86 10.16
CA VAL A 301 -2.26 16.59 11.41
C VAL A 301 -1.34 17.81 11.47
N ASP A 302 -1.90 18.97 11.10
CA ASP A 302 -1.22 20.25 11.15
C ASP A 302 -1.36 20.89 12.54
N ARG A 303 -0.31 21.57 13.01
CA ARG A 303 -0.29 22.20 14.35
C ARG A 303 -1.30 23.34 14.51
N HIS A 304 -1.64 24.02 13.41
CA HIS A 304 -2.52 25.19 13.41
C HIS A 304 -3.91 24.91 12.85
N ALA A 305 -3.99 24.14 11.76
CA ALA A 305 -5.25 23.79 11.09
C ALA A 305 -5.94 22.55 11.67
N GLY A 306 -5.24 21.78 12.53
CA GLY A 306 -5.71 20.51 13.04
C GLY A 306 -5.67 19.40 11.97
N GLU A 307 -6.65 18.51 11.97
CA GLU A 307 -6.70 17.41 11.00
C GLU A 307 -7.18 17.91 9.63
N ILE A 308 -6.38 17.67 8.61
CA ILE A 308 -6.66 17.97 7.22
C ILE A 308 -6.90 16.64 6.48
N ALA A 309 -8.13 16.43 6.00
CA ALA A 309 -8.48 15.28 5.18
C ALA A 309 -8.34 15.65 3.70
N THR A 310 -7.37 15.05 3.02
CA THR A 310 -7.17 15.23 1.58
C THR A 310 -7.78 14.06 0.82
N GLY A 311 -8.46 14.34 -0.29
CA GLY A 311 -9.10 13.28 -1.07
C GLY A 311 -9.67 13.75 -2.39
N ARG A 312 -10.25 12.80 -3.13
CA ARG A 312 -10.84 13.00 -4.45
C ARG A 312 -12.35 13.16 -4.37
N ILE A 313 -12.88 14.20 -5.00
CA ILE A 313 -14.33 14.40 -5.18
C ILE A 313 -14.75 13.78 -6.51
N PHE A 314 -15.70 12.83 -6.45
CA PHE A 314 -16.24 12.14 -7.64
C PHE A 314 -17.55 12.76 -8.14
N SER A 315 -18.40 13.28 -7.25
CA SER A 315 -19.62 14.05 -7.58
C SER A 315 -19.89 15.13 -6.55
N GLY A 316 -20.73 16.09 -6.88
CA GLY A 316 -21.10 17.20 -6.01
C GLY A 316 -20.01 18.26 -5.90
N THR A 317 -20.17 19.14 -4.94
CA THR A 317 -19.24 20.23 -4.61
C THR A 317 -19.06 20.29 -3.11
N ALA A 318 -17.85 20.31 -2.63
CA ALA A 318 -17.52 20.50 -1.22
C ALA A 318 -17.45 22.01 -0.92
N LYS A 319 -18.24 22.51 0.03
CA LYS A 319 -18.33 23.92 0.41
C LYS A 319 -18.02 24.13 1.88
N VAL A 320 -17.41 25.27 2.18
CA VAL A 320 -17.22 25.70 3.57
C VAL A 320 -18.58 25.86 4.26
N GLY A 321 -18.73 25.26 5.43
CA GLY A 321 -19.95 25.30 6.21
C GLY A 321 -20.93 24.14 5.96
N ASP A 322 -20.74 23.34 4.91
CA ASP A 322 -21.59 22.19 4.63
C ASP A 322 -21.50 21.12 5.72
N GLU A 323 -22.63 20.51 6.02
CA GLU A 323 -22.68 19.28 6.83
C GLU A 323 -22.51 18.07 5.96
N VAL A 324 -21.57 17.20 6.34
CA VAL A 324 -21.24 15.97 5.61
C VAL A 324 -21.28 14.78 6.56
N TRP A 325 -21.60 13.61 5.99
CA TRP A 325 -21.46 12.32 6.63
C TRP A 325 -20.04 11.81 6.50
N ILE A 326 -19.48 11.26 7.56
CA ILE A 326 -18.36 10.34 7.57
C ILE A 326 -18.95 8.95 7.68
N VAL A 327 -19.03 8.22 6.57
CA VAL A 327 -19.89 7.04 6.42
C VAL A 327 -19.48 5.90 7.35
N GLY A 328 -18.19 5.57 7.43
CA GLY A 328 -17.68 4.52 8.32
C GLY A 328 -17.78 4.87 9.79
N ALA A 329 -17.53 6.11 10.16
CA ALA A 329 -17.69 6.62 11.52
C ALA A 329 -19.17 6.84 11.90
N LYS A 330 -20.11 6.75 10.94
CA LYS A 330 -21.56 7.00 11.14
C LYS A 330 -21.84 8.34 11.82
N SER A 331 -21.05 9.35 11.54
CA SER A 331 -21.12 10.67 12.17
C SER A 331 -21.28 11.78 11.16
N ARG A 332 -21.91 12.89 11.58
CA ARG A 332 -21.99 14.13 10.80
C ARG A 332 -20.97 15.14 11.30
N ARG A 333 -20.32 15.82 10.37
CA ARG A 333 -19.34 16.88 10.67
C ARG A 333 -19.56 18.03 9.71
N ARG A 334 -19.05 19.21 10.12
CA ARG A 334 -19.11 20.43 9.30
C ARG A 334 -17.73 20.70 8.69
N ILE A 335 -17.69 20.99 7.40
CA ILE A 335 -16.50 21.46 6.71
C ILE A 335 -16.17 22.86 7.23
N VAL A 336 -14.99 22.99 7.87
CA VAL A 336 -14.53 24.27 8.45
C VAL A 336 -13.74 25.07 7.41
N GLN A 337 -12.84 24.40 6.67
CA GLN A 337 -12.09 24.98 5.57
C GLN A 337 -12.07 24.02 4.41
N CYS A 338 -12.04 24.57 3.20
CA CYS A 338 -11.89 23.88 1.95
C CYS A 338 -10.70 24.47 1.20
N GLY A 339 -9.90 23.69 0.50
CA GLY A 339 -8.76 24.21 -0.24
C GLY A 339 -8.14 23.20 -1.18
N ILE A 340 -7.15 23.67 -1.93
CA ILE A 340 -6.31 22.90 -2.84
C ILE A 340 -4.84 23.18 -2.54
N TYR A 341 -3.95 22.27 -2.98
CA TYR A 341 -2.51 22.48 -2.84
C TYR A 341 -1.93 23.10 -4.11
N MET A 342 -1.14 24.15 -3.93
CA MET A 342 -0.38 24.82 -5.01
C MET A 342 1.10 24.86 -4.63
N GLY A 343 1.84 23.84 -4.97
CA GLY A 343 3.17 23.58 -4.40
C GLY A 343 3.04 23.27 -2.90
N PRO A 344 3.94 23.80 -2.05
CA PRO A 344 3.87 23.58 -0.60
C PRO A 344 2.68 24.27 0.07
N ASP A 345 2.09 25.27 -0.59
CA ASP A 345 1.08 26.13 0.00
C ASP A 345 -0.33 25.58 -0.21
N ARG A 346 -1.11 25.47 0.88
CA ARG A 346 -2.54 25.22 0.79
C ARG A 346 -3.28 26.53 0.55
N LYS A 347 -4.01 26.63 -0.56
CA LYS A 347 -4.87 27.77 -0.88
C LYS A 347 -6.30 27.47 -0.43
N ASN A 348 -6.84 28.33 0.45
CA ASN A 348 -8.23 28.24 0.86
C ASN A 348 -9.15 28.66 -0.30
N MET A 349 -10.23 27.90 -0.46
CA MET A 349 -11.30 28.12 -1.44
C MET A 349 -12.63 28.12 -0.71
N ASP A 350 -13.64 28.79 -1.24
CA ASP A 350 -14.99 28.74 -0.69
C ASP A 350 -15.65 27.39 -1.00
N GLU A 351 -15.35 26.83 -2.17
CA GLU A 351 -15.84 25.54 -2.63
C GLU A 351 -14.85 24.85 -3.58
N VAL A 352 -14.92 23.53 -3.67
CA VAL A 352 -14.18 22.72 -4.66
C VAL A 352 -15.16 21.72 -5.31
N PRO A 353 -15.36 21.76 -6.65
CA PRO A 353 -16.28 20.87 -7.35
C PRO A 353 -15.70 19.48 -7.65
N ALA A 354 -16.58 18.58 -8.08
CA ALA A 354 -16.23 17.23 -8.55
C ALA A 354 -15.14 17.23 -9.63
N GLY A 355 -14.36 16.17 -9.67
CA GLY A 355 -13.23 16.02 -10.58
C GLY A 355 -11.90 16.46 -9.98
N ASN A 356 -11.88 17.16 -8.84
CA ASN A 356 -10.69 17.72 -8.21
C ASN A 356 -10.23 16.93 -6.98
N ILE A 357 -8.99 17.18 -6.57
CA ILE A 357 -8.42 16.76 -5.29
C ILE A 357 -8.57 17.94 -4.32
N VAL A 358 -9.14 17.68 -3.14
CA VAL A 358 -9.49 18.69 -2.15
C VAL A 358 -8.83 18.40 -0.80
N ALA A 359 -8.55 19.47 -0.04
CA ALA A 359 -8.12 19.41 1.35
C ALA A 359 -9.20 20.04 2.24
N LEU A 360 -9.81 19.24 3.13
CA LEU A 360 -10.90 19.65 4.02
C LEU A 360 -10.44 19.61 5.48
N THR A 361 -10.88 20.60 6.28
CA THR A 361 -10.73 20.55 7.75
C THR A 361 -12.10 20.44 8.42
N GLY A 362 -12.10 19.99 9.68
CA GLY A 362 -13.33 19.78 10.45
C GLY A 362 -13.82 18.34 10.49
N LEU A 363 -13.16 17.42 9.77
CA LEU A 363 -13.55 15.99 9.64
C LEU A 363 -12.78 15.10 10.63
N ARG A 364 -12.83 15.39 11.93
CA ARG A 364 -11.98 14.78 12.98
C ARG A 364 -11.99 13.25 13.05
N GLU A 365 -13.06 12.60 12.61
CA GLU A 365 -13.18 11.12 12.66
C GLU A 365 -12.86 10.45 11.34
N ALA A 366 -12.57 11.21 10.31
CA ALA A 366 -12.18 10.66 9.02
C ALA A 366 -10.83 9.97 9.10
N ILE A 367 -10.69 8.86 8.41
CA ILE A 367 -9.45 8.12 8.21
C ILE A 367 -9.20 7.95 6.70
N ALA A 368 -8.00 7.55 6.33
CA ALA A 368 -7.73 7.24 4.93
C ALA A 368 -8.58 6.06 4.44
N GLY A 369 -9.17 6.18 3.25
CA GLY A 369 -10.16 5.24 2.71
C GLY A 369 -11.60 5.57 3.06
N GLU A 370 -11.84 6.55 3.93
CA GLU A 370 -13.18 6.94 4.36
C GLU A 370 -13.99 7.59 3.25
N THR A 371 -15.30 7.32 3.27
CA THR A 371 -16.28 7.93 2.37
C THR A 371 -16.90 9.14 3.04
N VAL A 372 -16.82 10.29 2.37
CA VAL A 372 -17.46 11.53 2.80
C VAL A 372 -18.54 11.92 1.80
N CYS A 373 -19.75 12.19 2.29
CA CYS A 373 -20.87 12.60 1.44
C CYS A 373 -21.76 13.61 2.16
N ASN A 374 -22.56 14.34 1.40
CA ASN A 374 -23.63 15.17 1.93
C ASN A 374 -25.01 14.48 1.69
N GLY A 375 -26.08 15.17 2.06
CA GLY A 375 -27.45 14.69 1.87
C GLY A 375 -28.12 14.18 3.15
N LYS A 376 -29.37 13.77 3.03
CA LYS A 376 -30.15 13.32 4.15
C LYS A 376 -29.67 11.97 4.68
N ASP A 377 -29.39 11.05 3.77
CA ASP A 377 -28.91 9.69 4.05
C ASP A 377 -27.49 9.51 3.47
N PRO A 378 -26.64 8.70 4.13
CA PRO A 378 -25.30 8.42 3.62
C PRO A 378 -25.38 7.53 2.37
N ILE A 379 -24.43 7.75 1.45
CA ILE A 379 -24.24 6.87 0.28
C ILE A 379 -23.58 5.56 0.70
N ALA A 380 -23.61 4.55 -0.19
CA ALA A 380 -22.80 3.35 -0.01
C ALA A 380 -21.30 3.73 0.05
N PRO A 381 -20.49 3.05 0.89
CA PRO A 381 -19.08 3.36 0.99
C PRO A 381 -18.31 2.98 -0.28
N PHE A 382 -17.21 3.68 -0.54
CA PHE A 382 -16.21 3.21 -1.48
C PHE A 382 -15.56 1.92 -0.96
N GLU A 383 -14.98 1.12 -1.85
CA GLU A 383 -14.18 -0.03 -1.42
C GLU A 383 -13.03 0.41 -0.51
N ALA A 384 -12.79 -0.36 0.54
CA ALA A 384 -11.65 -0.12 1.42
C ALA A 384 -10.35 -0.15 0.59
N ILE A 385 -9.45 0.78 0.87
CA ILE A 385 -8.11 0.77 0.29
C ILE A 385 -7.34 -0.36 0.95
N LYS A 386 -7.05 -1.42 0.20
CA LYS A 386 -6.31 -2.57 0.70
C LYS A 386 -4.81 -2.34 0.50
N HIS A 387 -4.07 -2.42 1.60
CA HIS A 387 -2.61 -2.42 1.54
C HIS A 387 -2.12 -3.81 1.13
N TYR A 388 -1.09 -3.86 0.28
CA TYR A 388 -0.56 -5.13 -0.26
C TYR A 388 0.30 -5.89 0.73
N SER A 389 0.84 -5.21 1.73
CA SER A 389 1.72 -5.80 2.72
C SER A 389 1.17 -5.59 4.13
N GLU A 390 1.34 -6.58 4.97
CA GLU A 390 1.06 -6.48 6.41
C GLU A 390 2.32 -5.97 7.13
N PRO A 391 2.17 -5.27 8.28
CA PRO A 391 3.30 -4.93 9.12
C PRO A 391 4.07 -6.18 9.56
N VAL A 392 5.39 -6.14 9.43
CA VAL A 392 6.27 -7.30 9.71
C VAL A 392 7.28 -7.03 10.81
N VAL A 393 7.45 -5.79 11.24
CA VAL A 393 8.38 -5.38 12.30
C VAL A 393 7.62 -4.64 13.38
N THR A 394 7.92 -4.93 14.63
CA THR A 394 7.30 -4.30 15.81
C THR A 394 8.36 -3.79 16.76
N VAL A 395 8.14 -2.63 17.35
CA VAL A 395 8.92 -2.07 18.47
C VAL A 395 7.99 -1.75 19.64
N ALA A 396 8.49 -1.95 20.86
CA ALA A 396 7.84 -1.36 22.03
C ALA A 396 8.30 0.09 22.16
N VAL A 397 7.37 0.97 22.49
CA VAL A 397 7.60 2.41 22.58
C VAL A 397 7.27 2.88 23.99
N GLU A 398 8.22 3.53 24.65
CA GLU A 398 8.05 4.10 25.99
C GLU A 398 8.41 5.59 25.99
N PRO A 399 7.71 6.43 26.75
CA PRO A 399 8.13 7.83 26.91
C PRO A 399 9.34 7.89 27.82
N VAL A 400 10.32 8.75 27.50
CA VAL A 400 11.48 9.00 28.38
C VAL A 400 11.02 9.51 29.76
N ASN A 401 10.00 10.37 29.77
CA ASN A 401 9.38 10.87 30.98
C ASN A 401 7.98 10.25 31.14
N THR A 402 7.73 9.60 32.26
CA THR A 402 6.41 8.99 32.56
C THR A 402 5.25 10.00 32.56
N LYS A 403 5.51 11.28 32.77
CA LYS A 403 4.51 12.36 32.69
C LYS A 403 3.95 12.54 31.27
N ASP A 404 4.71 12.16 30.25
CA ASP A 404 4.33 12.29 28.84
C ASP A 404 3.51 11.10 28.33
N LEU A 405 3.18 10.12 29.17
CA LEU A 405 2.46 8.90 28.78
C LEU A 405 1.11 9.21 28.12
N ALA A 406 0.31 10.09 28.70
CA ALA A 406 -0.99 10.46 28.12
C ALA A 406 -0.84 11.12 26.75
N LYS A 407 0.20 11.96 26.59
CA LYS A 407 0.55 12.60 25.32
C LYS A 407 1.05 11.60 24.30
N LEU A 408 1.87 10.62 24.73
CA LEU A 408 2.33 9.53 23.84
C LEU A 408 1.15 8.74 23.27
N ILE A 409 0.17 8.36 24.09
CA ILE A 409 -1.02 7.63 23.65
C ILE A 409 -1.78 8.42 22.57
N GLU A 410 -1.96 9.72 22.79
CA GLU A 410 -2.61 10.59 21.82
C GLU A 410 -1.82 10.68 20.51
N VAL A 411 -0.50 10.88 20.61
CA VAL A 411 0.40 10.95 19.44
C VAL A 411 0.43 9.64 18.67
N MET A 412 0.48 8.49 19.34
CA MET A 412 0.45 7.19 18.66
C MET A 412 -0.88 6.97 17.91
N ARG A 413 -2.02 7.40 18.47
CA ARG A 413 -3.31 7.38 17.78
C ARG A 413 -3.31 8.31 16.55
N GLN A 414 -2.71 9.49 16.64
CA GLN A 414 -2.57 10.41 15.52
C GLN A 414 -1.70 9.80 14.41
N VAL A 415 -0.57 9.21 14.75
CA VAL A 415 0.34 8.55 13.80
C VAL A 415 -0.36 7.41 13.07
N SER A 416 -1.08 6.53 13.79
CA SER A 416 -1.87 5.45 13.15
C SER A 416 -3.01 5.97 12.25
N LYS A 417 -3.48 7.18 12.48
CA LYS A 417 -4.49 7.84 11.65
C LYS A 417 -3.89 8.48 10.41
N GLU A 418 -2.71 9.10 10.54
CA GLU A 418 -1.93 9.66 9.42
C GLU A 418 -1.44 8.54 8.50
N ASP A 419 -0.95 7.46 9.09
CA ASP A 419 -0.49 6.28 8.36
C ASP A 419 -1.19 4.99 8.85
N PRO A 420 -2.21 4.53 8.13
CA PRO A 420 -2.94 3.29 8.47
C PRO A 420 -2.10 2.01 8.36
N THR A 421 -0.89 2.06 7.78
CA THR A 421 0.04 0.91 7.77
C THR A 421 0.82 0.77 9.07
N ILE A 422 0.76 1.77 9.95
CA ILE A 422 1.26 1.69 11.32
C ILE A 422 0.16 1.17 12.23
N HIS A 423 0.39 -0.01 12.79
CA HIS A 423 -0.52 -0.59 13.76
C HIS A 423 -0.02 -0.30 15.18
N VAL A 424 -0.85 0.36 15.96
CA VAL A 424 -0.58 0.64 17.37
C VAL A 424 -1.43 -0.27 18.24
N LYS A 425 -0.81 -1.01 19.14
CA LYS A 425 -1.48 -1.87 20.11
C LYS A 425 -0.98 -1.55 21.50
N ILE A 426 -1.91 -1.43 22.45
CA ILE A 426 -1.59 -1.39 23.86
C ILE A 426 -1.67 -2.82 24.36
N ASP A 427 -0.59 -3.35 24.86
CA ASP A 427 -0.60 -4.63 25.56
C ASP A 427 -1.07 -4.40 26.98
N GLU A 428 -2.30 -4.85 27.27
CA GLU A 428 -2.93 -4.65 28.59
C GLU A 428 -2.27 -5.51 29.69
N GLU A 429 -1.57 -6.59 29.30
CA GLU A 429 -0.92 -7.51 30.25
C GLU A 429 0.46 -6.97 30.68
N THR A 430 1.24 -6.46 29.75
CA THR A 430 2.58 -5.91 30.02
C THR A 430 2.57 -4.39 30.24
N GLY A 431 1.52 -3.70 29.83
CA GLY A 431 1.43 -2.24 29.83
C GLY A 431 2.31 -1.56 28.78
N GLU A 432 2.85 -2.34 27.83
CA GLU A 432 3.70 -1.84 26.74
C GLU A 432 2.88 -1.26 25.59
N TYR A 433 3.42 -0.25 24.95
CA TYR A 433 2.85 0.33 23.72
C TYR A 433 3.62 -0.21 22.54
N LEU A 434 2.99 -1.08 21.77
CA LEU A 434 3.58 -1.72 20.60
C LEU A 434 3.24 -0.92 19.33
N MET A 435 4.24 -0.67 18.52
CA MET A 435 4.12 -0.03 17.21
C MET A 435 4.67 -0.96 16.15
N SER A 436 3.81 -1.41 15.23
CA SER A 436 4.18 -2.31 14.13
C SER A 436 4.13 -1.57 12.81
N GLY A 437 5.14 -1.78 11.95
CA GLY A 437 5.27 -1.14 10.64
C GLY A 437 5.81 -2.09 9.58
N MET A 438 5.96 -1.56 8.37
CA MET A 438 6.34 -2.31 7.17
C MET A 438 7.80 -2.75 7.17
N GLY A 439 8.68 -2.00 7.85
CA GLY A 439 10.10 -2.28 7.95
C GLY A 439 10.79 -1.42 9.02
N GLU A 440 12.09 -1.63 9.17
CA GLU A 440 12.92 -0.90 10.14
C GLU A 440 12.93 0.61 9.83
N LEU A 441 13.12 0.97 8.55
CA LEU A 441 13.13 2.37 8.11
C LEU A 441 11.80 3.07 8.39
N HIS A 442 10.69 2.38 8.18
CA HIS A 442 9.35 2.92 8.46
C HIS A 442 9.20 3.28 9.94
N LEU A 443 9.56 2.36 10.84
CA LEU A 443 9.47 2.59 12.28
C LEU A 443 10.42 3.69 12.76
N ASP A 444 11.61 3.77 12.18
CA ASP A 444 12.61 4.80 12.49
C ASP A 444 12.12 6.21 12.10
N VAL A 445 11.53 6.35 10.92
CA VAL A 445 10.91 7.61 10.46
C VAL A 445 9.77 8.03 11.38
N VAL A 446 8.90 7.09 11.73
CA VAL A 446 7.77 7.37 12.62
C VAL A 446 8.25 7.73 14.04
N GLY A 447 9.24 7.02 14.57
CA GLY A 447 9.87 7.33 15.86
C GLY A 447 10.47 8.73 15.90
N TYR A 448 11.16 9.12 14.84
CA TYR A 448 11.67 10.49 14.69
C TYR A 448 10.54 11.53 14.69
N ARG A 449 9.44 11.28 13.95
CA ARG A 449 8.28 12.20 13.91
C ARG A 449 7.63 12.34 15.27
N ILE A 450 7.49 11.27 16.04
CA ILE A 450 6.97 11.31 17.41
C ILE A 450 7.85 12.22 18.26
N THR A 451 9.17 12.10 18.17
CA THR A 451 10.10 12.88 18.98
C THR A 451 10.17 14.35 18.54
N HIS A 452 10.46 14.61 17.26
CA HIS A 452 10.78 15.97 16.78
C HIS A 452 9.54 16.75 16.35
N SER A 453 8.62 16.13 15.62
CA SER A 453 7.45 16.85 15.09
C SER A 453 6.30 16.91 16.10
N LYS A 454 6.05 15.85 16.87
CA LYS A 454 4.98 15.79 17.88
C LYS A 454 5.48 16.15 19.29
N GLY A 455 6.78 16.21 19.51
CA GLY A 455 7.41 16.68 20.75
C GLY A 455 7.21 15.74 21.94
N VAL A 456 7.33 14.42 21.75
CA VAL A 456 7.34 13.41 22.80
C VAL A 456 8.64 12.62 22.69
N GLU A 457 9.55 12.79 23.64
CA GLU A 457 10.75 11.97 23.68
C GLU A 457 10.42 10.52 24.02
N ILE A 458 10.83 9.60 23.16
CA ILE A 458 10.58 8.15 23.29
C ILE A 458 11.85 7.33 23.34
N ARG A 459 11.72 6.15 23.92
CA ARG A 459 12.67 5.03 23.77
C ARG A 459 11.97 3.91 23.05
N THR A 460 12.65 3.29 22.10
CA THR A 460 12.15 2.10 21.40
C THR A 460 12.97 0.89 21.82
N SER A 461 12.31 -0.27 21.89
CA SER A 461 13.00 -1.56 22.01
C SER A 461 13.75 -1.90 20.72
N GLU A 462 14.58 -2.94 20.76
CA GLU A 462 15.06 -3.56 19.52
C GLU A 462 13.88 -4.04 18.69
N PRO A 463 13.97 -3.95 17.34
CA PRO A 463 12.92 -4.41 16.46
C PRO A 463 12.63 -5.91 16.62
N ILE A 464 11.37 -6.28 16.64
CA ILE A 464 10.90 -7.64 16.78
C ILE A 464 10.12 -8.01 15.52
N VAL A 465 10.42 -9.15 14.95
CA VAL A 465 9.68 -9.68 13.80
C VAL A 465 8.35 -10.25 14.25
N VAL A 466 7.31 -10.03 13.49
CA VAL A 466 5.99 -10.61 13.71
C VAL A 466 5.98 -12.02 13.12
N TYR A 467 5.78 -13.01 13.98
CA TYR A 467 5.61 -14.40 13.57
C TYR A 467 4.12 -14.75 13.40
N ARG A 468 3.84 -15.86 12.74
CA ARG A 468 2.51 -16.44 12.62
C ARG A 468 2.54 -17.90 13.05
N GLU A 469 1.42 -18.41 13.56
CA GLU A 469 1.22 -19.83 13.79
C GLU A 469 0.36 -20.42 12.66
N SER A 470 0.64 -21.66 12.27
CA SER A 470 -0.18 -22.39 11.30
C SER A 470 0.04 -23.90 11.41
N VAL A 471 -0.99 -24.66 11.09
CA VAL A 471 -0.96 -26.11 11.16
C VAL A 471 -0.38 -26.72 9.88
N GLN A 472 0.43 -27.79 10.02
CA GLN A 472 1.06 -28.50 8.90
C GLN A 472 0.22 -29.71 8.43
N GLY A 473 -0.66 -30.21 9.26
CA GLY A 473 -1.48 -31.38 8.99
C GLY A 473 -2.89 -31.26 9.55
N ALA A 474 -3.71 -32.28 9.38
CA ALA A 474 -5.03 -32.35 9.96
C ALA A 474 -5.00 -33.07 11.31
N SER A 475 -5.70 -32.55 12.32
CA SER A 475 -5.93 -33.27 13.57
C SER A 475 -7.06 -34.28 13.43
N THR A 476 -7.14 -35.21 14.38
CA THR A 476 -8.37 -35.98 14.65
C THR A 476 -9.38 -35.09 15.36
N ASP A 477 -10.65 -35.48 15.41
CA ASP A 477 -11.67 -34.82 16.20
C ASP A 477 -11.29 -34.79 17.70
N VAL A 478 -11.26 -33.62 18.26
CA VAL A 478 -10.92 -33.36 19.66
C VAL A 478 -12.19 -32.98 20.41
N GLU A 479 -12.42 -33.64 21.57
CA GLU A 479 -13.54 -33.33 22.45
C GLU A 479 -13.19 -32.15 23.38
N GLY A 480 -13.88 -31.00 23.19
CA GLY A 480 -13.89 -29.90 24.15
C GLY A 480 -15.04 -30.01 25.11
N LYS A 481 -14.76 -30.04 26.40
CA LYS A 481 -15.80 -30.10 27.47
C LYS A 481 -15.96 -28.74 28.10
N SER A 482 -17.24 -28.35 28.34
CA SER A 482 -17.53 -27.16 29.17
C SER A 482 -17.06 -27.38 30.62
N PRO A 483 -16.69 -26.31 31.36
CA PRO A 483 -16.27 -26.43 32.77
C PRO A 483 -17.27 -27.19 33.64
N ASN A 484 -18.58 -27.06 33.38
CA ASN A 484 -19.64 -27.83 34.06
C ASN A 484 -19.83 -29.23 33.51
N LYS A 485 -19.09 -29.66 32.48
CA LYS A 485 -19.11 -30.96 31.77
C LYS A 485 -20.45 -31.31 31.12
N HIS A 486 -21.38 -30.38 30.98
CA HIS A 486 -22.69 -30.62 30.37
C HIS A 486 -22.69 -30.45 28.84
N ASN A 487 -21.76 -29.66 28.27
CA ASN A 487 -21.65 -29.49 26.85
C ASN A 487 -20.34 -30.10 26.32
N LYS A 488 -20.40 -30.65 25.13
CA LYS A 488 -19.27 -31.22 24.43
C LYS A 488 -19.25 -30.72 23.00
N PHE A 489 -18.05 -30.37 22.50
CA PHE A 489 -17.82 -29.93 21.14
C PHE A 489 -16.74 -30.83 20.53
N TYR A 490 -16.97 -31.34 19.33
CA TYR A 490 -16.02 -32.13 18.58
C TYR A 490 -15.47 -31.29 17.45
N ILE A 491 -14.18 -31.04 17.50
CA ILE A 491 -13.52 -30.07 16.62
C ILE A 491 -12.23 -30.69 16.10
N HIS A 492 -11.97 -30.53 14.81
CA HIS A 492 -10.64 -30.73 14.25
C HIS A 492 -10.16 -29.47 13.52
N VAL A 493 -8.84 -29.39 13.33
CA VAL A 493 -8.19 -28.32 12.61
C VAL A 493 -7.34 -28.92 11.49
N GLU A 494 -7.38 -28.31 10.32
CA GLU A 494 -6.60 -28.67 9.15
C GLU A 494 -6.11 -27.42 8.40
N PRO A 495 -5.09 -27.53 7.54
CA PRO A 495 -4.66 -26.42 6.71
C PRO A 495 -5.78 -25.94 5.78
N LEU A 496 -5.96 -24.61 5.69
CA LEU A 496 -6.85 -24.03 4.70
C LEU A 496 -6.21 -24.12 3.30
N GLU A 497 -6.99 -24.49 2.31
CA GLU A 497 -6.55 -24.64 0.92
C GLU A 497 -5.98 -23.33 0.36
N ASP A 498 -4.88 -23.42 -0.38
CA ASP A 498 -4.14 -22.26 -0.90
C ASP A 498 -4.97 -21.34 -1.76
N ASN A 499 -5.81 -21.89 -2.62
CA ASN A 499 -6.69 -21.11 -3.49
C ASN A 499 -7.75 -20.32 -2.71
N ILE A 500 -8.26 -20.89 -1.62
CA ILE A 500 -9.24 -20.22 -0.74
C ILE A 500 -8.52 -19.13 0.07
N TYR A 501 -7.35 -19.44 0.63
CA TYR A 501 -6.54 -18.46 1.35
C TYR A 501 -6.17 -17.28 0.48
N GLN A 502 -5.76 -17.51 -0.78
CA GLN A 502 -5.46 -16.42 -1.72
C GLN A 502 -6.71 -15.60 -2.06
N ALA A 503 -7.85 -16.24 -2.27
CA ALA A 503 -9.11 -15.54 -2.53
C ALA A 503 -9.55 -14.65 -1.35
N ILE A 504 -9.28 -15.06 -0.10
CA ILE A 504 -9.50 -14.23 1.09
C ILE A 504 -8.51 -13.06 1.09
N LYS A 505 -7.22 -13.33 0.87
CA LYS A 505 -6.16 -12.32 0.87
C LYS A 505 -6.36 -11.27 -0.23
N ASP A 506 -6.76 -11.69 -1.42
CA ASP A 506 -7.06 -10.80 -2.54
C ASP A 506 -8.40 -10.05 -2.37
N GLY A 507 -9.20 -10.49 -1.39
CA GLY A 507 -10.51 -9.93 -1.09
C GLY A 507 -11.63 -10.31 -2.04
N THR A 508 -11.41 -11.33 -2.86
CA THR A 508 -12.47 -11.99 -3.63
C THR A 508 -13.49 -12.63 -2.68
N LEU A 509 -13.01 -13.23 -1.59
CA LEU A 509 -13.84 -13.66 -0.48
C LEU A 509 -13.75 -12.63 0.66
N PRO A 510 -14.87 -12.07 1.12
CA PRO A 510 -14.88 -11.11 2.21
C PRO A 510 -14.63 -11.79 3.56
N GLU A 511 -13.95 -11.10 4.47
CA GLU A 511 -13.84 -11.51 5.87
C GLU A 511 -15.13 -11.23 6.64
N GLY A 512 -15.35 -11.97 7.71
CA GLY A 512 -16.50 -11.87 8.61
C GLY A 512 -17.50 -13.00 8.45
N ARG A 513 -18.70 -12.77 8.97
CA ARG A 513 -19.81 -13.76 8.90
C ARG A 513 -20.24 -13.99 7.46
N VAL A 514 -20.25 -15.24 7.04
CA VAL A 514 -20.59 -15.63 5.67
C VAL A 514 -22.10 -15.79 5.53
N ARG A 515 -22.72 -14.93 4.72
CA ARG A 515 -24.15 -14.96 4.41
C ARG A 515 -24.39 -14.66 2.94
N GLY A 516 -25.31 -15.40 2.30
CA GLY A 516 -25.76 -15.12 0.93
C GLY A 516 -25.43 -16.21 -0.08
N LYS A 517 -26.24 -16.28 -1.14
CA LYS A 517 -26.13 -17.32 -2.19
C LYS A 517 -24.95 -17.06 -3.16
N GLU A 518 -24.58 -15.81 -3.37
CA GLU A 518 -23.47 -15.43 -4.25
C GLU A 518 -22.13 -15.91 -3.69
N LEU A 519 -21.88 -15.67 -2.41
CA LEU A 519 -20.69 -16.19 -1.72
C LEU A 519 -20.60 -17.72 -1.78
N GLN A 520 -21.75 -18.41 -1.62
CA GLN A 520 -21.78 -19.85 -1.75
C GLN A 520 -21.40 -20.36 -3.15
N ALA A 521 -21.72 -19.61 -4.20
CA ALA A 521 -21.29 -19.93 -5.55
C ALA A 521 -19.77 -19.80 -5.71
N GLN A 522 -19.19 -18.72 -5.22
CA GLN A 522 -17.75 -18.48 -5.24
C GLN A 522 -16.95 -19.57 -4.52
N PHE A 523 -17.39 -20.01 -3.34
CA PHE A 523 -16.74 -21.14 -2.64
C PHE A 523 -16.77 -22.44 -3.45
N ARG A 524 -17.84 -22.69 -4.21
CA ARG A 524 -17.94 -23.87 -5.08
C ARG A 524 -17.00 -23.78 -6.27
N GLU A 525 -16.85 -22.60 -6.86
CA GLU A 525 -15.89 -22.35 -7.94
C GLU A 525 -14.45 -22.59 -7.48
N LEU A 526 -14.17 -22.32 -6.20
CA LEU A 526 -12.89 -22.60 -5.55
C LEU A 526 -12.72 -24.08 -5.11
N GLY A 527 -13.69 -24.95 -5.40
CA GLY A 527 -13.59 -26.39 -5.20
C GLY A 527 -14.16 -26.94 -3.89
N MET A 528 -14.76 -26.09 -3.04
CA MET A 528 -15.40 -26.57 -1.80
C MET A 528 -16.64 -27.42 -2.08
N SER A 529 -16.82 -28.47 -1.31
CA SER A 529 -18.00 -29.34 -1.39
C SER A 529 -19.28 -28.60 -0.97
N LYS A 530 -20.44 -29.08 -1.46
CA LYS A 530 -21.75 -28.49 -1.14
C LYS A 530 -22.04 -28.46 0.36
N ASN A 531 -21.52 -29.43 1.12
CA ASN A 531 -21.72 -29.48 2.57
C ASN A 531 -20.84 -28.47 3.30
N GLU A 532 -19.56 -28.36 2.92
CA GLU A 532 -18.64 -27.38 3.48
C GLU A 532 -19.14 -25.94 3.23
N VAL A 533 -19.53 -25.63 2.00
CA VAL A 533 -20.04 -24.31 1.61
C VAL A 533 -21.22 -23.86 2.48
N LYS A 534 -22.10 -24.82 2.85
CA LYS A 534 -23.22 -24.52 3.74
C LYS A 534 -22.79 -24.34 5.20
N GLY A 535 -21.67 -24.96 5.55
CA GLY A 535 -21.14 -24.95 6.92
C GLY A 535 -20.21 -23.79 7.21
N VAL A 536 -19.82 -22.96 6.21
CA VAL A 536 -18.96 -21.78 6.46
C VAL A 536 -19.69 -20.79 7.34
N GLU A 537 -19.17 -20.55 8.54
CA GLU A 537 -19.76 -19.64 9.53
C GLU A 537 -19.04 -18.30 9.58
N ASP A 538 -17.71 -18.32 9.56
CA ASP A 538 -16.90 -17.11 9.70
C ASP A 538 -15.55 -17.23 8.98
N ILE A 539 -15.05 -16.10 8.51
CA ILE A 539 -13.69 -15.94 7.97
C ILE A 539 -13.01 -14.82 8.75
N TYR A 540 -11.85 -15.12 9.35
CA TYR A 540 -11.16 -14.16 10.19
C TYR A 540 -9.65 -14.26 10.04
N GLN A 541 -9.00 -13.16 9.65
CA GLN A 541 -7.54 -13.06 9.44
C GLN A 541 -6.96 -14.22 8.59
N GLY A 542 -7.62 -14.52 7.46
CA GLY A 542 -7.17 -15.60 6.57
C GLY A 542 -7.42 -17.01 7.11
N ASN A 543 -8.25 -17.17 8.14
CA ASN A 543 -8.67 -18.46 8.69
C ASN A 543 -10.17 -18.65 8.49
N MET A 544 -10.63 -19.90 8.50
CA MET A 544 -12.02 -20.25 8.24
C MET A 544 -12.61 -21.13 9.33
N LEU A 545 -13.84 -20.83 9.75
CA LEU A 545 -14.63 -21.65 10.65
C LEU A 545 -15.76 -22.33 9.88
N LEU A 546 -15.83 -23.63 9.96
CA LEU A 546 -16.90 -24.48 9.42
C LEU A 546 -17.68 -25.15 10.55
N ASN A 547 -19.00 -25.21 10.37
CA ASN A 547 -19.88 -26.00 11.19
C ASN A 547 -20.55 -27.08 10.34
N LEU A 548 -20.14 -28.30 10.50
CA LEU A 548 -20.65 -29.48 9.77
C LEU A 548 -21.60 -30.32 10.63
N SER A 549 -21.87 -29.92 11.88
CA SER A 549 -22.80 -30.62 12.79
C SER A 549 -24.23 -30.70 12.20
N LYS A 550 -24.94 -31.77 12.48
CA LYS A 550 -26.29 -31.98 11.95
C LYS A 550 -27.28 -32.28 13.05
N GLY A 551 -28.51 -31.72 12.92
CA GLY A 551 -29.62 -32.03 13.80
C GLY A 551 -29.46 -31.48 15.21
N ILE A 552 -28.59 -30.49 15.44
CA ILE A 552 -28.38 -29.92 16.78
C ILE A 552 -29.48 -28.93 17.12
N VAL A 553 -30.22 -29.24 18.17
CA VAL A 553 -31.20 -28.34 18.77
C VAL A 553 -30.42 -27.24 19.52
N HIS A 554 -30.87 -25.98 19.45
CA HIS A 554 -30.29 -24.81 20.13
C HIS A 554 -28.96 -24.31 19.55
N ILE A 555 -28.54 -24.74 18.38
CA ILE A 555 -27.31 -24.28 17.76
C ILE A 555 -27.23 -22.75 17.57
N GLY A 556 -28.38 -22.13 17.27
CA GLY A 556 -28.48 -20.69 17.13
C GLY A 556 -28.14 -19.88 18.39
N GLU A 557 -28.20 -20.50 19.57
CA GLU A 557 -27.85 -19.85 20.83
C GLU A 557 -26.34 -19.87 21.12
N VAL A 558 -25.63 -20.84 20.57
CA VAL A 558 -24.19 -21.04 20.86
C VAL A 558 -23.26 -20.67 19.70
N ILE A 559 -23.80 -20.51 18.50
CA ILE A 559 -22.93 -20.29 17.30
C ILE A 559 -22.10 -19.00 17.39
N GLU A 560 -22.65 -17.93 17.95
CA GLU A 560 -21.87 -16.68 18.13
C GLU A 560 -20.77 -16.87 19.17
N LEU A 561 -20.98 -17.66 20.21
CA LEU A 561 -19.97 -17.98 21.21
C LEU A 561 -18.85 -18.85 20.63
N ILE A 562 -19.18 -19.75 19.68
CA ILE A 562 -18.21 -20.53 18.94
C ILE A 562 -17.36 -19.63 18.06
N VAL A 563 -17.97 -18.66 17.38
CA VAL A 563 -17.26 -17.66 16.57
C VAL A 563 -16.33 -16.79 17.43
N ASP A 564 -16.78 -16.35 18.59
CA ASP A 564 -15.95 -15.57 19.53
C ASP A 564 -14.74 -16.39 20.01
N ALA A 565 -14.96 -17.67 20.34
CA ALA A 565 -13.88 -18.58 20.72
C ALA A 565 -12.88 -18.81 19.59
N PHE A 566 -13.38 -19.00 18.37
CA PHE A 566 -12.55 -19.13 17.17
C PHE A 566 -11.69 -17.88 16.95
N ARG A 567 -12.28 -16.71 16.91
CA ARG A 567 -11.56 -15.45 16.71
C ARG A 567 -10.52 -15.20 17.80
N TYR A 568 -10.82 -15.57 19.03
CA TYR A 568 -9.84 -15.47 20.11
C TYR A 568 -8.60 -16.33 19.82
N VAL A 569 -8.77 -17.59 19.43
CA VAL A 569 -7.65 -18.49 19.13
C VAL A 569 -6.90 -18.03 17.89
N MET A 570 -7.60 -17.51 16.87
CA MET A 570 -6.93 -16.99 15.67
C MET A 570 -6.04 -15.78 15.97
N ASN A 571 -6.32 -15.04 17.03
CA ASN A 571 -5.44 -13.97 17.50
C ASN A 571 -4.29 -14.45 18.38
N LYS A 572 -4.43 -15.61 19.04
CA LYS A 572 -3.47 -16.16 20.01
C LYS A 572 -3.39 -17.67 19.86
N GLY A 573 -2.45 -18.15 19.03
CA GLY A 573 -2.23 -19.58 18.81
C GLY A 573 -1.59 -20.29 20.03
N PRO A 574 -1.53 -21.64 20.02
CA PRO A 574 -1.10 -22.42 21.18
C PRO A 574 0.41 -22.42 21.45
N LEU A 575 1.28 -22.20 20.42
CA LEU A 575 2.72 -22.30 20.58
C LEU A 575 3.33 -21.12 21.34
N ALA A 576 3.09 -19.92 20.85
CA ALA A 576 3.74 -18.72 21.35
C ALA A 576 2.78 -17.53 21.46
N GLU A 577 1.47 -17.79 21.42
CA GLU A 577 0.41 -16.76 21.35
C GLU A 577 0.63 -15.77 20.20
N GLU A 578 1.17 -16.28 19.06
CA GLU A 578 1.23 -15.51 17.83
C GLU A 578 -0.08 -15.66 17.03
N PRO A 579 -0.46 -14.67 16.19
CA PRO A 579 -1.67 -14.79 15.38
C PRO A 579 -1.60 -15.99 14.42
N VAL A 580 -2.72 -16.68 14.29
CA VAL A 580 -2.84 -17.87 13.42
C VAL A 580 -3.16 -17.45 11.99
N MET A 581 -2.61 -18.15 11.02
CA MET A 581 -2.94 -17.99 9.61
C MET A 581 -3.22 -19.34 8.95
N LYS A 582 -4.04 -19.31 7.90
CA LYS A 582 -4.23 -20.44 7.00
C LYS A 582 -4.73 -21.72 7.69
N ALA A 583 -5.53 -21.55 8.75
CA ALA A 583 -6.17 -22.65 9.47
C ALA A 583 -7.66 -22.77 9.13
N LYS A 584 -8.13 -23.99 8.92
CA LYS A 584 -9.54 -24.34 8.77
C LYS A 584 -9.97 -25.11 9.99
N VAL A 585 -10.84 -24.50 10.79
CA VAL A 585 -11.42 -25.06 12.01
C VAL A 585 -12.78 -25.67 11.67
N VAL A 586 -12.98 -26.93 11.95
CA VAL A 586 -14.21 -27.65 11.62
C VAL A 586 -14.87 -28.19 12.88
N VAL A 587 -16.08 -27.73 13.14
CA VAL A 587 -16.95 -28.31 14.18
C VAL A 587 -17.73 -29.44 13.55
N THR A 588 -17.41 -30.68 13.91
CA THR A 588 -18.01 -31.90 13.33
C THR A 588 -19.29 -32.30 14.02
N ASP A 589 -19.33 -32.18 15.35
CA ASP A 589 -20.50 -32.50 16.16
C ASP A 589 -20.49 -31.70 17.47
N MET A 590 -21.64 -31.63 18.13
CA MET A 590 -21.76 -31.06 19.48
C MET A 590 -22.91 -31.68 20.26
N LYS A 591 -22.73 -31.76 21.57
CA LYS A 591 -23.79 -32.17 22.51
C LYS A 591 -24.03 -31.02 23.46
N LEU A 592 -25.21 -30.44 23.38
CA LEU A 592 -25.62 -29.28 24.18
C LEU A 592 -26.62 -29.71 25.26
N HIS A 593 -26.49 -29.15 26.46
CA HIS A 593 -27.46 -29.32 27.50
C HIS A 593 -28.80 -28.66 27.15
N GLU A 594 -29.92 -29.25 27.57
CA GLU A 594 -31.27 -28.74 27.26
C GLU A 594 -31.54 -27.38 27.90
N ASP A 595 -31.02 -27.15 29.10
CA ASP A 595 -31.20 -25.88 29.82
C ASP A 595 -30.20 -24.81 29.36
N SER A 596 -30.71 -23.65 29.00
CA SER A 596 -29.93 -22.50 28.50
C SER A 596 -28.94 -21.94 29.54
N ILE A 597 -29.20 -22.08 30.84
CA ILE A 597 -28.27 -21.66 31.90
C ILE A 597 -26.92 -22.34 31.78
N HIS A 598 -26.87 -23.56 31.24
CA HIS A 598 -25.66 -24.35 31.06
C HIS A 598 -24.95 -24.08 29.72
N ARG A 599 -25.51 -23.25 28.83
CA ARG A 599 -24.96 -22.92 27.51
C ARG A 599 -24.40 -21.47 27.40
N GLY A 600 -24.19 -20.83 28.52
CA GLY A 600 -23.69 -19.45 28.57
C GLY A 600 -22.21 -19.31 28.14
N PRO A 601 -21.74 -18.07 27.93
CA PRO A 601 -20.36 -17.79 27.47
C PRO A 601 -19.27 -18.44 28.32
N ALA A 602 -19.41 -18.43 29.64
CA ALA A 602 -18.48 -19.04 30.58
C ALA A 602 -18.34 -20.57 30.43
N GLN A 603 -19.25 -21.22 29.73
CA GLN A 603 -19.25 -22.67 29.51
C GLN A 603 -18.78 -23.01 28.09
N VAL A 604 -19.32 -22.31 27.07
CA VAL A 604 -19.09 -22.61 25.68
C VAL A 604 -17.69 -22.10 25.21
N ILE A 605 -17.37 -20.86 25.51
CA ILE A 605 -16.11 -20.26 25.00
C ILE A 605 -14.86 -21.04 25.45
N PRO A 606 -14.67 -21.38 26.75
CA PRO A 606 -13.50 -22.17 27.17
C PRO A 606 -13.46 -23.56 26.52
N ALA A 607 -14.61 -24.25 26.40
CA ALA A 607 -14.68 -25.56 25.80
C ALA A 607 -14.22 -25.58 24.33
N VAL A 608 -14.74 -24.63 23.54
CA VAL A 608 -14.37 -24.50 22.13
C VAL A 608 -12.93 -24.07 21.96
N ARG A 609 -12.45 -23.06 22.75
CA ARG A 609 -11.05 -22.61 22.73
C ARG A 609 -10.10 -23.77 23.01
N HIS A 610 -10.31 -24.54 24.07
CA HIS A 610 -9.44 -25.66 24.44
C HIS A 610 -9.43 -26.72 23.35
N ALA A 611 -10.59 -27.03 22.75
CA ALA A 611 -10.64 -27.97 21.63
C ALA A 611 -9.85 -27.48 20.43
N ILE A 612 -9.96 -26.21 20.03
CA ILE A 612 -9.21 -25.66 18.90
C ILE A 612 -7.70 -25.65 19.20
N LEU A 613 -7.27 -25.15 20.38
CA LEU A 613 -5.85 -25.11 20.77
C LEU A 613 -5.23 -26.51 20.81
N GLY A 614 -5.94 -27.49 21.41
CA GLY A 614 -5.50 -28.88 21.44
C GLY A 614 -5.42 -29.50 20.03
N SER A 615 -6.42 -29.24 19.19
CA SER A 615 -6.44 -29.71 17.79
C SER A 615 -5.28 -29.13 16.97
N MET A 616 -4.95 -27.85 17.13
CA MET A 616 -3.84 -27.23 16.43
C MET A 616 -2.50 -27.90 16.77
N LEU A 617 -2.25 -28.19 18.07
CA LEU A 617 -1.03 -28.90 18.48
C LEU A 617 -0.96 -30.33 17.94
N ILE A 618 -2.08 -31.04 17.85
CA ILE A 618 -2.16 -32.37 17.22
C ILE A 618 -1.92 -32.26 15.71
N ALA A 619 -2.40 -31.19 15.08
CA ALA A 619 -2.23 -30.88 13.66
C ALA A 619 -0.81 -30.34 13.32
N GLN A 620 0.16 -30.49 14.23
CA GLN A 620 1.54 -30.02 14.06
C GLN A 620 1.62 -28.50 13.84
N ASP A 621 1.09 -27.75 14.79
CA ASP A 621 1.22 -26.31 14.78
C ASP A 621 2.68 -25.88 14.75
N SER A 622 3.01 -24.90 13.91
CA SER A 622 4.38 -24.46 13.63
C SER A 622 4.43 -22.95 13.47
N LEU A 623 5.60 -22.36 13.76
CA LEU A 623 5.85 -20.97 13.50
C LEU A 623 6.20 -20.72 12.03
N PHE A 624 5.70 -19.61 11.53
CA PHE A 624 6.01 -19.03 10.23
C PHE A 624 6.66 -17.67 10.41
N GLU A 625 7.73 -17.43 9.69
CA GLU A 625 8.45 -16.17 9.67
C GLU A 625 8.19 -15.41 8.37
N PRO A 626 8.16 -14.05 8.41
CA PRO A 626 8.01 -13.26 7.19
C PRO A 626 9.28 -13.31 6.35
N PHE A 627 9.09 -13.48 5.05
CA PHE A 627 10.13 -13.46 4.03
C PHE A 627 9.99 -12.25 3.13
N GLN A 628 11.11 -11.81 2.60
CA GLN A 628 11.17 -10.77 1.58
C GLN A 628 12.07 -11.19 0.42
N LYS A 629 11.71 -10.73 -0.76
CA LYS A 629 12.55 -10.76 -1.94
C LYS A 629 13.54 -9.63 -1.82
N LEU A 630 14.82 -9.93 -1.90
CA LEU A 630 15.91 -8.99 -1.92
C LEU A 630 16.50 -8.96 -3.33
N TRP A 631 16.56 -7.78 -3.90
CA TRP A 631 17.23 -7.51 -5.15
C TRP A 631 18.46 -6.64 -4.89
N VAL A 632 19.60 -7.03 -5.45
CA VAL A 632 20.87 -6.29 -5.33
C VAL A 632 21.52 -6.12 -6.70
N GLN A 633 21.89 -4.89 -7.05
CA GLN A 633 22.69 -4.57 -8.21
C GLN A 633 24.00 -3.94 -7.79
N ALA A 634 25.12 -4.41 -8.31
CA ALA A 634 26.43 -3.88 -8.01
C ALA A 634 27.44 -4.21 -9.14
N PRO A 635 28.62 -3.58 -9.17
CA PRO A 635 29.71 -4.04 -10.02
C PRO A 635 30.09 -5.50 -9.74
N GLN A 636 30.45 -6.24 -10.79
CA GLN A 636 30.74 -7.69 -10.72
C GLN A 636 31.82 -8.05 -9.69
N GLU A 637 32.75 -7.16 -9.43
CA GLU A 637 33.83 -7.35 -8.43
C GLU A 637 33.32 -7.60 -7.02
N TYR A 638 32.11 -7.10 -6.68
CA TYR A 638 31.49 -7.27 -5.35
C TYR A 638 30.59 -8.51 -5.23
N MET A 639 30.43 -9.32 -6.30
CA MET A 639 29.58 -10.50 -6.31
C MET A 639 29.84 -11.44 -5.11
N GLY A 640 31.13 -11.71 -4.84
CA GLY A 640 31.49 -12.62 -3.74
C GLY A 640 31.18 -12.05 -2.34
N ALA A 641 31.25 -10.72 -2.18
CA ALA A 641 30.89 -10.05 -0.93
C ALA A 641 29.38 -10.06 -0.73
N ILE A 642 28.60 -9.73 -1.75
CA ILE A 642 27.14 -9.74 -1.72
C ILE A 642 26.60 -11.14 -1.42
N ASN A 643 27.14 -12.17 -2.10
CA ASN A 643 26.72 -13.56 -1.86
C ASN A 643 26.97 -14.00 -0.42
N ARG A 644 28.10 -13.59 0.20
CA ARG A 644 28.38 -13.88 1.61
C ARG A 644 27.41 -13.20 2.56
N GLU A 645 27.05 -11.93 2.29
CA GLU A 645 26.06 -11.20 3.09
C GLU A 645 24.67 -11.86 3.00
N ILE A 646 24.25 -12.26 1.81
CA ILE A 646 22.96 -12.93 1.61
C ILE A 646 22.94 -14.30 2.29
N GLN A 647 23.95 -15.13 2.07
CA GLN A 647 24.01 -16.48 2.64
C GLN A 647 24.17 -16.45 4.17
N GLY A 648 24.97 -15.51 4.70
CA GLY A 648 25.12 -15.31 6.15
C GLY A 648 23.81 -14.96 6.86
N ARG A 649 22.80 -14.47 6.10
CA ARG A 649 21.46 -14.08 6.56
C ARG A 649 20.38 -15.12 6.19
N ARG A 650 20.73 -16.38 6.06
CA ARG A 650 19.82 -17.47 5.61
C ARG A 650 19.16 -17.20 4.27
N GLY A 651 19.70 -16.27 3.47
CA GLY A 651 19.15 -15.91 2.17
C GLY A 651 19.39 -16.98 1.11
N GLN A 652 18.41 -17.15 0.24
CA GLN A 652 18.44 -18.08 -0.88
C GLN A 652 18.51 -17.29 -2.18
N ILE A 653 19.59 -17.40 -2.94
CA ILE A 653 19.74 -16.78 -4.25
C ILE A 653 18.81 -17.51 -5.22
N GLN A 654 17.90 -16.79 -5.86
CA GLN A 654 16.91 -17.30 -6.81
C GLN A 654 17.37 -17.12 -8.25
N ASP A 655 17.95 -15.96 -8.57
CA ASP A 655 18.46 -15.63 -9.90
C ASP A 655 19.69 -14.75 -9.80
N MET A 656 20.55 -14.85 -10.80
CA MET A 656 21.77 -14.07 -10.92
C MET A 656 22.07 -13.81 -12.40
N ASN A 657 21.98 -12.54 -12.79
CA ASN A 657 22.17 -12.12 -14.16
C ASN A 657 23.26 -11.05 -14.24
N GLN A 658 24.18 -11.22 -15.20
CA GLN A 658 25.20 -10.22 -15.49
C GLN A 658 24.77 -9.37 -16.68
N GLU A 659 24.83 -8.06 -16.53
CA GLU A 659 24.57 -7.08 -17.60
C GLU A 659 25.78 -6.12 -17.72
N GLY A 660 26.68 -6.42 -18.65
CA GLY A 660 27.94 -5.67 -18.80
C GLY A 660 28.86 -5.87 -17.59
N GLU A 661 29.22 -4.79 -16.92
CA GLU A 661 30.04 -4.80 -15.71
C GLU A 661 29.22 -4.90 -14.41
N LEU A 662 27.90 -4.89 -14.51
CA LEU A 662 27.00 -4.98 -13.37
C LEU A 662 26.45 -6.40 -13.22
N ILE A 663 26.24 -6.79 -11.95
CA ILE A 663 25.56 -8.02 -11.59
C ILE A 663 24.25 -7.69 -10.89
N ASN A 664 23.19 -8.38 -11.27
CA ASN A 664 21.87 -8.34 -10.65
C ASN A 664 21.66 -9.66 -9.92
N ILE A 665 21.43 -9.61 -8.63
CA ILE A 665 21.18 -10.76 -7.78
C ILE A 665 19.78 -10.65 -7.20
N GLU A 666 18.97 -11.65 -7.47
CA GLU A 666 17.65 -11.83 -6.87
C GLU A 666 17.72 -12.92 -5.83
N SER A 667 17.30 -12.64 -4.62
CA SER A 667 17.33 -13.58 -3.51
C SER A 667 16.10 -13.45 -2.63
N LYS A 668 15.85 -14.48 -1.84
CA LYS A 668 14.79 -14.56 -0.87
C LYS A 668 15.41 -14.67 0.51
N VAL A 669 15.04 -13.77 1.42
CA VAL A 669 15.67 -13.66 2.75
C VAL A 669 14.60 -13.50 3.83
N PRO A 670 14.80 -14.08 5.04
CA PRO A 670 13.89 -13.83 6.16
C PRO A 670 14.06 -12.40 6.68
N VAL A 671 12.95 -11.75 7.02
CA VAL A 671 12.96 -10.37 7.54
C VAL A 671 13.78 -10.27 8.84
N ALA A 672 13.73 -11.32 9.67
CA ALA A 672 14.49 -11.38 10.94
C ALA A 672 16.00 -11.20 10.77
N GLU A 673 16.56 -11.62 9.63
CA GLU A 673 17.99 -11.55 9.36
C GLU A 673 18.41 -10.26 8.65
N MET A 674 17.46 -9.39 8.29
CA MET A 674 17.74 -8.20 7.49
C MET A 674 18.04 -6.94 8.31
N PHE A 675 17.88 -6.99 9.63
CA PHE A 675 18.27 -5.87 10.48
C PHE A 675 19.75 -5.54 10.31
N GLY A 676 20.05 -4.26 10.09
CA GLY A 676 21.42 -3.78 9.85
C GLY A 676 21.97 -4.06 8.43
N PHE A 677 21.25 -4.76 7.55
CA PHE A 677 21.70 -5.10 6.19
C PHE A 677 22.16 -3.88 5.39
N SER A 678 21.48 -2.74 5.51
CA SER A 678 21.86 -1.50 4.83
C SER A 678 23.28 -1.05 5.13
N GLY A 679 23.72 -1.17 6.40
CA GLY A 679 25.06 -0.84 6.82
C GLY A 679 26.10 -1.84 6.28
N ASP A 680 25.78 -3.14 6.40
CA ASP A 680 26.67 -4.22 6.04
C ASP A 680 26.91 -4.30 4.53
N ILE A 681 25.82 -4.21 3.71
CA ILE A 681 25.96 -4.21 2.25
C ILE A 681 26.70 -2.97 1.74
N ARG A 682 26.47 -1.80 2.34
CA ARG A 682 27.21 -0.58 2.02
C ARG A 682 28.70 -0.73 2.30
N SER A 683 29.04 -1.31 3.45
CA SER A 683 30.44 -1.58 3.80
C SER A 683 31.07 -2.63 2.91
N ALA A 684 30.35 -3.71 2.58
CA ALA A 684 30.82 -4.81 1.74
C ALA A 684 31.03 -4.42 0.27
N THR A 685 30.37 -3.34 -0.20
CA THR A 685 30.39 -2.89 -1.59
C THR A 685 30.91 -1.47 -1.77
N GLU A 686 31.54 -0.90 -0.75
CA GLU A 686 32.06 0.48 -0.74
C GLU A 686 30.97 1.53 -1.15
N GLY A 687 29.71 1.24 -0.80
CA GLY A 687 28.58 2.08 -1.15
C GLY A 687 28.10 1.96 -2.59
N ARG A 688 28.61 1.01 -3.37
CA ARG A 688 28.29 0.87 -4.81
C ARG A 688 27.12 -0.06 -5.11
N ALA A 689 26.61 -0.79 -4.11
CA ALA A 689 25.43 -1.61 -4.30
C ALA A 689 24.15 -0.76 -4.19
N LEU A 690 23.26 -0.98 -5.14
CA LEU A 690 21.84 -0.59 -5.06
C LEU A 690 21.05 -1.83 -4.65
N TRP A 691 20.10 -1.68 -3.76
CA TRP A 691 19.29 -2.80 -3.31
C TRP A 691 17.87 -2.37 -2.97
N SER A 692 16.97 -3.33 -3.05
CA SER A 692 15.58 -3.15 -2.65
C SER A 692 15.00 -4.44 -2.10
N THR A 693 13.96 -4.33 -1.27
CA THR A 693 13.25 -5.48 -0.73
C THR A 693 11.75 -5.36 -0.96
N GLU A 694 11.07 -6.50 -1.01
CA GLU A 694 9.61 -6.59 -1.08
C GLU A 694 9.15 -7.78 -0.24
N VAL A 695 8.24 -7.56 0.70
CA VAL A 695 7.70 -8.65 1.53
C VAL A 695 6.87 -9.59 0.65
N THR A 696 7.20 -10.88 0.67
CA THR A 696 6.54 -11.91 -0.16
C THR A 696 5.48 -12.70 0.59
N GLY A 697 5.53 -12.71 1.92
CA GLY A 697 4.62 -13.45 2.78
C GLY A 697 5.34 -14.18 3.91
N PHE A 698 4.69 -15.20 4.45
CA PHE A 698 5.22 -15.98 5.55
C PHE A 698 5.58 -17.39 5.08
N GLU A 699 6.67 -17.92 5.61
CA GLU A 699 7.12 -19.29 5.34
C GLU A 699 7.45 -20.01 6.62
N LEU A 700 7.42 -21.36 6.53
CA LEU A 700 7.70 -22.22 7.65
C LEU A 700 9.10 -21.97 8.22
N LEU A 701 9.16 -21.73 9.52
CA LEU A 701 10.42 -21.60 10.23
C LEU A 701 11.16 -22.95 10.26
N PRO A 702 12.48 -22.99 10.00
CA PRO A 702 13.25 -24.24 10.11
C PRO A 702 13.13 -24.88 11.49
N GLU A 703 12.89 -26.20 11.52
CA GLU A 703 12.67 -26.96 12.75
C GLU A 703 13.83 -26.84 13.75
N SER A 704 15.07 -26.69 13.24
CA SER A 704 16.29 -26.55 14.05
C SER A 704 16.31 -25.30 14.93
N ILE A 705 15.59 -24.24 14.57
CA ILE A 705 15.57 -22.98 15.32
C ILE A 705 14.20 -22.71 15.97
N GLN A 706 13.14 -23.42 15.54
CA GLN A 706 11.78 -23.19 15.99
C GLN A 706 11.62 -23.32 17.52
N ASN A 707 12.14 -24.39 18.09
CA ASN A 707 11.98 -24.66 19.53
C ASN A 707 12.59 -23.57 20.40
N ASP A 708 13.80 -23.14 20.07
CA ASP A 708 14.50 -22.09 20.81
C ASP A 708 13.78 -20.76 20.68
N LEU A 709 13.30 -20.45 19.47
CA LEU A 709 12.57 -19.22 19.19
C LEU A 709 11.21 -19.20 19.92
N VAL A 710 10.46 -20.29 19.91
CA VAL A 710 9.21 -20.41 20.67
C VAL A 710 9.45 -20.13 22.15
N ILE A 711 10.48 -20.72 22.74
CA ILE A 711 10.85 -20.49 24.15
C ILE A 711 11.21 -19.03 24.40
N GLN A 712 11.95 -18.39 23.50
CA GLN A 712 12.29 -16.96 23.59
C GLN A 712 11.05 -16.06 23.53
N ILE A 713 10.15 -16.31 22.55
CA ILE A 713 8.91 -15.54 22.43
C ILE A 713 8.04 -15.72 23.67
N ARG A 714 7.87 -16.96 24.15
CA ARG A 714 7.10 -17.26 25.36
C ARG A 714 7.65 -16.55 26.59
N LYS A 715 8.98 -16.57 26.80
CA LYS A 715 9.65 -15.84 27.90
C LYS A 715 9.39 -14.34 27.81
N ARG A 716 9.52 -13.77 26.62
CA ARG A 716 9.25 -12.34 26.37
C ARG A 716 7.81 -11.96 26.70
N LYS A 717 6.84 -12.82 26.38
CA LYS A 717 5.41 -12.64 26.67
C LYS A 717 5.02 -13.03 28.10
N GLY A 718 5.97 -13.36 28.98
CA GLY A 718 5.69 -13.77 30.34
C GLY A 718 5.02 -15.15 30.49
N LEU A 719 5.01 -15.95 29.40
CA LEU A 719 4.44 -17.28 29.38
C LEU A 719 5.44 -18.32 29.95
N LYS A 720 4.91 -19.50 30.34
CA LYS A 720 5.77 -20.62 30.74
C LYS A 720 6.73 -20.97 29.60
N ALA A 721 8.01 -21.10 29.90
CA ALA A 721 9.06 -21.40 28.94
C ALA A 721 9.03 -22.83 28.36
N GLU A 722 8.11 -23.67 28.80
CA GLU A 722 7.94 -25.03 28.30
C GLU A 722 7.15 -25.04 26.99
N MET A 723 7.51 -25.98 26.09
CA MET A 723 6.71 -26.20 24.89
C MET A 723 5.31 -26.69 25.28
N PRO A 724 4.26 -26.05 24.74
CA PRO A 724 2.89 -26.47 25.04
C PRO A 724 2.61 -27.85 24.45
N ARG A 725 1.82 -28.66 25.15
CA ARG A 725 1.38 -29.99 24.74
C ARG A 725 -0.14 -30.00 24.63
N ALA A 726 -0.67 -30.81 23.73
CA ALA A 726 -2.11 -30.96 23.55
C ALA A 726 -2.83 -31.34 24.86
N ASP A 727 -2.19 -32.15 25.72
CA ASP A 727 -2.73 -32.60 27.00
C ASP A 727 -3.09 -31.44 27.96
N HIS A 728 -2.43 -30.30 27.84
CA HIS A 728 -2.76 -29.11 28.63
C HIS A 728 -4.15 -28.57 28.38
N TRP A 729 -4.69 -28.83 27.20
CA TRP A 729 -5.96 -28.30 26.73
C TRP A 729 -7.09 -29.34 26.70
N LEU A 730 -6.76 -30.65 26.79
CA LEU A 730 -7.67 -31.76 26.56
C LEU A 730 -8.11 -32.48 27.83
N SER A 731 -7.91 -31.91 29.03
CA SER A 731 -8.25 -32.51 30.32
C SER A 731 -9.73 -32.36 30.71
#